data_e7da7e6758bfe7154b42fe48a05241ac
#
_entry.id   e7da7e6758bfe7154b42fe48a05241ac
#
_cell.length_a   1.000
_cell.length_b   1.000
_cell.length_c   1.000
_cell.angle_alpha   90.00
_cell.angle_beta   90.00
_cell.angle_gamma   90.00
#
_symmetry.space_group_name_H-M   'P 1'
#
loop_
_entity.id
_entity.type
_entity.pdbx_description
1 polymer ?
#
loop_
_entity_poly.entity_id
_entity_poly.type
_entity_poly.pdbx_seq_one_letter_code
_entity_poly.pdbx_strand_id
1 'polypeptide(L)'
;MRKLLFIFVLFLASTAGAQKLLHYDLADGLSSSEITSICENDYYMWIATEDGLNRFDGHRFKVYKSGKATNNSLKNNNIETLFLDSKGLLWIGFKTGGVDIYNPRTDQFIHLNEQVSEPIPNRIVSIFEDSDHNIWLGSWEEGICKLTPKNTERTSFTAERSHSGAIVSSFVEKPKGHIWISTYTGLVMYNSRKQTWTDITPKNQTITQLHDTGEDNTLYYSSWDNALYELTWSQQPEQARTIHLHNSNTPIYRIEGEANKLLIGTWGEGIKVYDKEQERIYPLPGTEHLGTTFINAIYKDSLDNIWIGSYGKGLYKYSSSDRGISQLLSIRKTHSPITSIALLQDKILLGTLGDGMYHFDMRTSTEKENYKSKDKFKDHILSIGQNKDITLVGHDGIGLLYSFQNNNSQEIQWKEFTASTELEKITTFYIKDNKVWIGTKQNGLMSLCLDKKNRQIKDYIHYDYFSRDRINAIIPYRDNQLFIASHNGLSIFNASDQVTLKDKIIDQEIVYSIIEDKSNKCWWIGTSNNLLKMEVSNDSLQVSTAFPTYPLPQGAIKSLLLDDNQNLWFFIGEKIFCYINSEQRICEPNISYWGNSSILSAEKITYENKEYILFGNTEQLMVVDVEKALHQYDKTKLILTDLEINHQKIQVGDTINNRVILKENTEYIPSITLSYASKWISLSFTEIGEANYCNKYLYRMIGFTDSWQYLDMSVPLTFSQLNPGTYTLEIMKYNEESGTKPCWSMSIIVAPPWWKTPLFYFISCLIILLSIALIIYMIIRHYRRKSIQKIQEMETLKKEELLKEKESFFESLGHDLITPLSLILAPANDMLRETKEDDIQYERLSIITKNAAFLSDLFSTILDFKRVEFSEVKINNRNIEIVSFCRIIVNAFNYLASSKKIQLSYQANIPSIHIWIDLSLIHI
;
A
#
# COMPACT_ATOMS: atom_id res chain seq x y z
N MET A 1 -51.79 29.29 17.41
CA MET A 1 -50.82 30.00 16.56
C MET A 1 -49.48 30.27 17.27
N ARG A 2 -49.39 30.80 18.46
CA ARG A 2 -48.06 30.96 19.15
C ARG A 2 -47.35 29.64 19.49
N LYS A 3 -48.03 28.56 19.81
CA LYS A 3 -47.44 27.22 20.05
C LYS A 3 -46.99 26.50 18.78
N LEU A 4 -47.65 26.74 17.64
CA LEU A 4 -47.22 26.21 16.33
C LEU A 4 -45.97 26.96 15.79
N LEU A 5 -45.88 28.28 16.04
CA LEU A 5 -44.71 29.04 15.66
C LEU A 5 -43.47 28.64 16.48
N PHE A 6 -43.69 28.22 17.72
CA PHE A 6 -42.65 27.77 18.65
C PHE A 6 -42.09 26.37 18.27
N ILE A 7 -42.93 25.46 17.79
CA ILE A 7 -42.52 24.15 17.27
C ILE A 7 -41.74 24.34 15.94
N PHE A 8 -42.09 25.36 15.14
CA PHE A 8 -41.44 25.66 13.86
C PHE A 8 -40.03 26.24 14.04
N VAL A 9 -39.77 27.04 15.09
CA VAL A 9 -38.43 27.54 15.44
C VAL A 9 -37.55 26.45 16.02
N LEU A 10 -38.12 25.52 16.82
CA LEU A 10 -37.38 24.35 17.33
C LEU A 10 -37.03 23.34 16.24
N PHE A 11 -37.88 23.19 15.21
CA PHE A 11 -37.55 22.35 14.05
C PHE A 11 -36.43 22.95 13.18
N LEU A 12 -36.30 24.29 13.16
CA LEU A 12 -35.19 24.98 12.49
C LEU A 12 -33.88 24.93 13.31
N ALA A 13 -33.97 24.85 14.63
CA ALA A 13 -32.80 24.71 15.50
C ALA A 13 -32.28 23.25 15.55
N SER A 14 -33.18 22.26 15.39
CA SER A 14 -32.78 20.84 15.35
C SER A 14 -32.12 20.42 14.03
N THR A 15 -32.20 21.26 12.96
CA THR A 15 -31.52 21.02 11.69
C THR A 15 -30.20 21.80 11.54
N ALA A 16 -29.89 22.66 12.50
CA ALA A 16 -28.57 23.32 12.55
C ALA A 16 -27.52 22.45 13.31
N GLY A 17 -27.53 21.16 13.09
CA GLY A 17 -26.36 20.35 13.36
C GLY A 17 -25.19 20.96 12.56
N ALA A 18 -24.09 21.28 13.19
CA ALA A 18 -22.93 21.80 12.50
C ALA A 18 -22.45 20.75 11.50
N GLN A 19 -22.98 20.85 10.28
CA GLN A 19 -22.62 19.95 9.19
C GLN A 19 -21.18 20.27 8.82
N LYS A 20 -20.36 19.23 8.82
CA LYS A 20 -18.93 19.37 8.60
C LYS A 20 -18.67 19.69 7.14
N LEU A 21 -18.26 20.90 6.84
CA LEU A 21 -17.73 21.29 5.56
C LEU A 21 -16.20 21.19 5.59
N LEU A 22 -15.65 20.20 4.92
CA LEU A 22 -14.21 20.06 4.71
C LEU A 22 -13.80 20.86 3.49
N HIS A 23 -12.70 21.57 3.58
CA HIS A 23 -12.11 22.32 2.49
C HIS A 23 -10.78 21.69 2.08
N TYR A 24 -10.57 21.55 0.79
CA TYR A 24 -9.32 21.05 0.20
C TYR A 24 -8.82 22.08 -0.83
N ASP A 25 -7.55 22.43 -0.73
CA ASP A 25 -6.90 23.38 -1.61
C ASP A 25 -5.53 22.87 -2.11
N LEU A 26 -4.71 23.77 -2.65
CA LEU A 26 -3.36 23.46 -3.13
C LEU A 26 -2.44 22.96 -2.03
N ALA A 27 -2.64 23.35 -0.78
CA ALA A 27 -1.83 22.91 0.35
C ALA A 27 -2.08 21.43 0.69
N ASP A 28 -3.28 20.93 0.39
CA ASP A 28 -3.66 19.53 0.56
C ASP A 28 -3.20 18.64 -0.59
N GLY A 29 -2.62 19.24 -1.66
CA GLY A 29 -2.13 18.52 -2.83
C GLY A 29 -3.04 18.54 -4.05
N LEU A 30 -4.10 19.34 -4.04
CA LEU A 30 -4.95 19.57 -5.20
C LEU A 30 -4.15 20.29 -6.31
N SER A 31 -4.38 19.95 -7.59
CA SER A 31 -3.60 20.49 -8.69
C SER A 31 -3.95 21.95 -9.04
N SER A 32 -5.19 22.37 -8.80
CA SER A 32 -5.68 23.75 -8.98
C SER A 32 -6.88 23.99 -8.09
N SER A 33 -7.11 25.25 -7.70
CA SER A 33 -8.31 25.69 -6.98
C SER A 33 -9.55 25.87 -7.88
N GLU A 34 -9.40 25.69 -9.17
CA GLU A 34 -10.50 25.79 -10.15
C GLU A 34 -11.01 24.39 -10.49
N ILE A 35 -12.07 23.99 -9.83
CA ILE A 35 -12.68 22.68 -10.02
C ILE A 35 -13.70 22.75 -11.16
N THR A 36 -13.61 21.86 -12.13
CA THR A 36 -14.50 21.84 -13.30
C THR A 36 -15.51 20.70 -13.27
N SER A 37 -15.13 19.53 -12.81
CA SER A 37 -16.00 18.35 -12.73
C SER A 37 -15.57 17.39 -11.64
N ILE A 38 -16.51 16.61 -11.11
CA ILE A 38 -16.30 15.62 -10.06
C ILE A 38 -17.07 14.35 -10.41
N CYS A 39 -16.48 13.20 -10.26
CA CYS A 39 -17.15 11.90 -10.33
C CYS A 39 -16.49 10.87 -9.40
N GLU A 40 -17.22 9.81 -9.08
CA GLU A 40 -16.78 8.74 -8.19
C GLU A 40 -16.72 7.42 -8.94
N ASN A 41 -15.72 6.58 -8.65
CA ASN A 41 -15.75 5.16 -8.96
C ASN A 41 -15.76 4.35 -7.66
N ASP A 42 -15.73 3.02 -7.75
CA ASP A 42 -15.79 2.11 -6.59
C ASP A 42 -14.72 2.36 -5.50
N TYR A 43 -13.67 3.11 -5.82
CA TYR A 43 -12.50 3.29 -4.97
C TYR A 43 -12.09 4.74 -4.74
N TYR A 44 -12.36 5.64 -5.67
CA TYR A 44 -11.79 6.98 -5.66
C TYR A 44 -12.77 8.05 -6.08
N MET A 45 -12.58 9.24 -5.53
CA MET A 45 -13.16 10.45 -6.06
C MET A 45 -12.19 11.04 -7.10
N TRP A 46 -12.73 11.31 -8.30
CA TRP A 46 -12.00 11.93 -9.40
C TRP A 46 -12.41 13.38 -9.52
N ILE A 47 -11.43 14.27 -9.50
CA ILE A 47 -11.64 15.71 -9.52
C ILE A 47 -10.86 16.30 -10.70
N ALA A 48 -11.61 16.88 -11.64
CA ALA A 48 -11.05 17.63 -12.75
C ALA A 48 -10.78 19.06 -12.35
N THR A 49 -9.70 19.60 -12.84
CA THR A 49 -9.32 21.00 -12.66
C THR A 49 -8.80 21.59 -13.96
N GLU A 50 -8.57 22.90 -13.99
CA GLU A 50 -7.90 23.56 -15.13
C GLU A 50 -6.41 23.20 -15.26
N ASP A 51 -5.80 22.51 -14.26
CA ASP A 51 -4.38 22.11 -14.28
C ASP A 51 -4.15 20.64 -13.88
N GLY A 52 -4.99 19.74 -14.37
CA GLY A 52 -4.81 18.30 -14.24
C GLY A 52 -5.99 17.56 -13.66
N LEU A 53 -5.85 16.23 -13.66
CA LEU A 53 -6.80 15.28 -13.07
C LEU A 53 -6.28 14.87 -11.69
N ASN A 54 -7.14 14.91 -10.69
CA ASN A 54 -6.83 14.52 -9.33
C ASN A 54 -7.61 13.26 -8.95
N ARG A 55 -6.93 12.25 -8.44
CA ARG A 55 -7.51 11.08 -7.82
C ARG A 55 -7.40 11.21 -6.29
N PHE A 56 -8.51 11.21 -5.61
CA PHE A 56 -8.57 11.33 -4.16
C PHE A 56 -8.99 10.00 -3.52
N ASP A 57 -8.23 9.52 -2.55
CA ASP A 57 -8.45 8.25 -1.85
C ASP A 57 -9.11 8.41 -0.47
N GLY A 58 -9.59 9.61 -0.16
CA GLY A 58 -10.11 9.96 1.16
C GLY A 58 -9.10 10.70 2.04
N HIS A 59 -7.80 10.61 1.75
CA HIS A 59 -6.72 11.22 2.52
C HIS A 59 -5.74 12.03 1.66
N ARG A 60 -5.42 11.57 0.45
CA ARG A 60 -4.37 12.15 -0.40
C ARG A 60 -4.84 12.32 -1.83
N PHE A 61 -4.26 13.31 -2.51
CA PHE A 61 -4.43 13.52 -3.93
C PHE A 61 -3.25 12.92 -4.72
N LYS A 62 -3.56 12.08 -5.73
CA LYS A 62 -2.63 11.71 -6.80
C LYS A 62 -2.97 12.55 -8.02
N VAL A 63 -2.03 13.37 -8.48
CA VAL A 63 -2.23 14.28 -9.61
C VAL A 63 -1.68 13.66 -10.90
N TYR A 64 -2.49 13.73 -11.96
CA TYR A 64 -2.11 13.36 -13.32
C TYR A 64 -2.04 14.61 -14.19
N LYS A 65 -0.93 14.78 -14.90
CA LYS A 65 -0.68 15.92 -15.78
C LYS A 65 -0.16 15.47 -17.15
N SER A 66 -0.26 16.36 -18.13
CA SER A 66 0.35 16.14 -19.44
C SER A 66 1.88 16.16 -19.31
N GLY A 67 2.56 15.22 -19.96
CA GLY A 67 4.02 15.08 -19.91
C GLY A 67 4.61 14.62 -21.23
N LYS A 68 5.84 15.08 -21.52
CA LYS A 68 6.55 14.75 -22.78
C LYS A 68 7.19 13.36 -22.83
N ALA A 69 7.22 12.62 -21.72
CA ALA A 69 8.13 11.48 -21.58
C ALA A 69 7.49 10.11 -21.65
N THR A 70 6.18 9.98 -21.52
CA THR A 70 5.51 8.68 -21.53
C THR A 70 4.20 8.75 -22.32
N ASN A 71 3.90 7.70 -23.09
CA ASN A 71 2.60 7.53 -23.75
C ASN A 71 1.44 7.36 -22.74
N ASN A 72 1.74 7.41 -21.46
CA ASN A 72 0.79 7.21 -20.36
C ASN A 72 0.63 8.49 -19.54
N SER A 73 0.21 9.56 -20.18
CA SER A 73 -0.06 10.86 -19.56
C SER A 73 -1.27 11.52 -20.21
N LEU A 74 -1.88 12.48 -19.52
CA LEU A 74 -2.93 13.31 -20.11
C LEU A 74 -2.43 14.04 -21.35
N LYS A 75 -3.31 14.20 -22.32
CA LYS A 75 -3.05 15.00 -23.52
C LYS A 75 -2.99 16.49 -23.20
N ASN A 76 -3.84 16.95 -22.29
CA ASN A 76 -3.92 18.34 -21.85
C ASN A 76 -4.24 18.42 -20.36
N ASN A 77 -3.76 19.46 -19.66
CA ASN A 77 -4.06 19.67 -18.24
C ASN A 77 -5.44 20.31 -18.05
N ASN A 78 -5.92 21.09 -19.01
CA ASN A 78 -7.16 21.85 -18.87
C ASN A 78 -8.36 20.98 -19.17
N ILE A 79 -8.92 20.41 -18.11
CA ILE A 79 -10.04 19.47 -18.17
C ILE A 79 -11.35 20.26 -17.97
N GLU A 80 -12.34 20.04 -18.81
CA GLU A 80 -13.68 20.66 -18.72
C GLU A 80 -14.68 19.73 -18.03
N THR A 81 -14.66 18.42 -18.34
CA THR A 81 -15.66 17.48 -17.83
C THR A 81 -15.11 16.08 -17.62
N LEU A 82 -15.69 15.34 -16.69
CA LEU A 82 -15.44 13.93 -16.42
C LEU A 82 -16.73 13.14 -16.56
N PHE A 83 -16.60 11.89 -17.01
CA PHE A 83 -17.69 10.94 -17.04
C PHE A 83 -17.16 9.53 -16.81
N LEU A 84 -17.76 8.76 -15.92
CA LEU A 84 -17.47 7.35 -15.71
C LEU A 84 -18.48 6.50 -16.47
N ASP A 85 -18.00 5.68 -17.40
CA ASP A 85 -18.90 4.82 -18.17
C ASP A 85 -19.27 3.53 -17.43
N SER A 86 -20.23 2.79 -17.98
CA SER A 86 -20.74 1.55 -17.42
C SER A 86 -19.69 0.42 -17.30
N LYS A 87 -18.51 0.57 -17.90
CA LYS A 87 -17.37 -0.34 -17.79
C LYS A 87 -16.32 0.13 -16.80
N GLY A 88 -16.53 1.27 -16.16
CA GLY A 88 -15.58 1.88 -15.24
C GLY A 88 -14.41 2.59 -15.91
N LEU A 89 -14.52 2.92 -17.21
CA LEU A 89 -13.57 3.77 -17.88
C LEU A 89 -13.90 5.24 -17.61
N LEU A 90 -12.90 6.02 -17.25
CA LEU A 90 -13.03 7.45 -16.99
C LEU A 90 -12.79 8.24 -18.28
N TRP A 91 -13.82 8.89 -18.78
CA TRP A 91 -13.79 9.78 -19.92
C TRP A 91 -13.44 11.19 -19.50
N ILE A 92 -12.47 11.79 -20.14
CA ILE A 92 -11.89 13.09 -19.77
C ILE A 92 -12.04 14.03 -20.95
N GLY A 93 -12.95 14.99 -20.86
CA GLY A 93 -13.18 16.01 -21.87
C GLY A 93 -12.35 17.26 -21.60
N PHE A 94 -11.60 17.73 -22.59
CA PHE A 94 -10.73 18.88 -22.46
C PHE A 94 -11.37 20.18 -23.02
N LYS A 95 -10.89 21.31 -22.49
CA LYS A 95 -11.16 22.63 -23.11
C LYS A 95 -10.56 22.74 -24.52
N THR A 96 -9.46 22.02 -24.75
CA THR A 96 -8.81 21.88 -26.06
C THR A 96 -8.13 20.55 -26.16
N GLY A 97 -8.31 19.83 -27.27
CA GLY A 97 -7.66 18.56 -27.49
C GLY A 97 -8.58 17.35 -27.55
N GLY A 98 -9.90 17.52 -27.40
CA GLY A 98 -10.90 16.46 -27.52
C GLY A 98 -11.08 15.64 -26.23
N VAL A 99 -10.89 14.34 -26.30
CA VAL A 99 -11.17 13.41 -25.19
C VAL A 99 -10.01 12.42 -25.01
N ASP A 100 -9.67 12.18 -23.75
CA ASP A 100 -8.90 11.00 -23.31
C ASP A 100 -9.83 10.03 -22.58
N ILE A 101 -9.52 8.74 -22.67
CA ILE A 101 -10.14 7.69 -21.87
C ILE A 101 -9.07 7.14 -20.94
N TYR A 102 -9.30 7.21 -19.65
CA TYR A 102 -8.43 6.62 -18.65
C TYR A 102 -9.02 5.31 -18.14
N ASN A 103 -8.21 4.27 -18.13
CA ASN A 103 -8.56 3.00 -17.53
C ASN A 103 -7.98 2.90 -16.11
N PRO A 104 -8.81 3.03 -15.05
CA PRO A 104 -8.34 2.97 -13.68
C PRO A 104 -7.72 1.63 -13.30
N ARG A 105 -8.07 0.56 -14.03
CA ARG A 105 -7.58 -0.78 -13.77
C ARG A 105 -6.14 -0.98 -14.22
N THR A 106 -5.80 -0.44 -15.40
CA THR A 106 -4.46 -0.60 -16.00
C THR A 106 -3.58 0.63 -15.84
N ASP A 107 -4.09 1.70 -15.22
CA ASP A 107 -3.42 3.03 -15.09
C ASP A 107 -2.96 3.56 -16.44
N GLN A 108 -3.79 3.45 -17.50
CA GLN A 108 -3.42 3.82 -18.86
C GLN A 108 -4.39 4.85 -19.46
N PHE A 109 -3.83 5.77 -20.22
CA PHE A 109 -4.58 6.76 -21.01
C PHE A 109 -4.65 6.33 -22.48
N ILE A 110 -5.84 6.50 -23.09
CA ILE A 110 -6.09 6.31 -24.50
C ILE A 110 -6.53 7.66 -25.06
N HIS A 111 -5.78 8.18 -26.02
CA HIS A 111 -6.12 9.44 -26.70
C HIS A 111 -7.11 9.16 -27.83
N LEU A 112 -8.38 9.55 -27.63
CA LEU A 112 -9.46 9.14 -28.49
C LEU A 112 -9.34 9.67 -29.93
N ASN A 113 -8.77 10.85 -30.14
CA ASN A 113 -8.60 11.44 -31.49
C ASN A 113 -7.79 10.56 -32.44
N GLU A 114 -6.99 9.64 -31.92
CA GLU A 114 -6.16 8.71 -32.71
C GLU A 114 -6.91 7.40 -33.03
N GLN A 115 -8.09 7.19 -32.42
CA GLN A 115 -8.83 5.91 -32.42
C GLN A 115 -10.19 6.00 -33.12
N VAL A 116 -10.55 7.15 -33.72
CA VAL A 116 -11.82 7.37 -34.37
C VAL A 116 -11.66 7.55 -35.88
N SER A 117 -12.74 7.19 -36.61
CA SER A 117 -12.77 7.31 -38.07
C SER A 117 -12.91 8.74 -38.57
N GLU A 118 -13.48 9.64 -37.76
CA GLU A 118 -13.68 11.04 -38.07
C GLU A 118 -13.25 11.92 -36.87
N PRO A 119 -12.76 13.14 -37.10
CA PRO A 119 -12.32 14.00 -36.02
C PRO A 119 -13.46 14.31 -35.05
N ILE A 120 -13.20 14.14 -33.73
CA ILE A 120 -14.12 14.53 -32.65
C ILE A 120 -14.02 16.05 -32.39
N PRO A 121 -15.01 16.66 -31.73
CA PRO A 121 -14.94 18.06 -31.33
C PRO A 121 -13.74 18.38 -30.46
N ASN A 122 -13.20 19.59 -30.63
CA ASN A 122 -11.99 20.00 -29.92
C ASN A 122 -12.22 20.35 -28.44
N ARG A 123 -13.33 21.03 -28.11
CA ARG A 123 -13.74 21.39 -26.76
C ARG A 123 -14.98 20.63 -26.36
N ILE A 124 -14.81 19.76 -25.33
CA ILE A 124 -15.88 18.89 -24.83
C ILE A 124 -16.40 19.41 -23.50
N VAL A 125 -17.69 19.73 -23.45
CA VAL A 125 -18.35 20.29 -22.28
C VAL A 125 -19.12 19.24 -21.48
N SER A 126 -19.65 18.23 -22.16
CA SER A 126 -20.43 17.17 -21.55
C SER A 126 -20.21 15.82 -22.23
N ILE A 127 -20.27 14.76 -21.46
CA ILE A 127 -20.13 13.36 -21.92
C ILE A 127 -21.22 12.54 -21.26
N PHE A 128 -21.82 11.62 -22.02
CA PHE A 128 -22.90 10.79 -21.55
C PHE A 128 -22.90 9.42 -22.26
N GLU A 129 -23.29 8.35 -21.59
CA GLU A 129 -23.51 7.03 -22.14
C GLU A 129 -25.01 6.73 -22.19
N ASP A 130 -25.54 6.37 -23.39
CA ASP A 130 -26.92 5.92 -23.52
C ASP A 130 -27.11 4.45 -23.15
N SER A 131 -28.34 4.03 -22.98
CA SER A 131 -28.69 2.64 -22.61
C SER A 131 -28.33 1.60 -23.66
N ASP A 132 -27.96 2.01 -24.86
CA ASP A 132 -27.43 1.15 -25.95
C ASP A 132 -25.89 1.21 -25.99
N HIS A 133 -25.26 1.81 -24.98
CA HIS A 133 -23.81 1.94 -24.79
C HIS A 133 -23.09 2.81 -25.82
N ASN A 134 -23.79 3.71 -26.49
CA ASN A 134 -23.14 4.77 -27.27
C ASN A 134 -22.72 5.91 -26.35
N ILE A 135 -21.60 6.53 -26.68
CA ILE A 135 -21.11 7.71 -25.95
C ILE A 135 -21.49 8.97 -26.72
N TRP A 136 -22.08 9.90 -26.04
CA TRP A 136 -22.49 11.20 -26.57
C TRP A 136 -21.54 12.27 -26.04
N LEU A 137 -20.96 13.03 -26.96
CA LEU A 137 -20.07 14.14 -26.64
C LEU A 137 -20.78 15.44 -27.00
N GLY A 138 -20.95 16.30 -26.02
CA GLY A 138 -21.46 17.67 -26.21
C GLY A 138 -20.30 18.64 -26.28
N SER A 139 -20.28 19.50 -27.27
CA SER A 139 -19.18 20.40 -27.50
C SER A 139 -19.55 21.87 -27.31
N TRP A 140 -18.52 22.68 -27.21
CA TRP A 140 -18.66 24.14 -27.31
C TRP A 140 -18.58 24.57 -28.78
N GLU A 141 -19.72 24.93 -29.38
CA GLU A 141 -19.85 25.42 -30.75
C GLU A 141 -19.70 24.39 -31.89
N GLU A 142 -19.28 23.15 -31.61
CA GLU A 142 -19.17 22.10 -32.65
C GLU A 142 -20.33 21.09 -32.63
N GLY A 143 -21.33 21.30 -31.72
CA GLY A 143 -22.54 20.50 -31.61
C GLY A 143 -22.37 19.18 -30.90
N ILE A 144 -23.02 18.14 -31.40
CA ILE A 144 -23.11 16.82 -30.81
C ILE A 144 -22.30 15.84 -31.64
N CYS A 145 -21.51 14.98 -30.96
CA CYS A 145 -20.85 13.85 -31.56
C CYS A 145 -21.25 12.54 -30.85
N LYS A 146 -21.88 11.63 -31.57
CA LYS A 146 -22.23 10.31 -31.07
C LYS A 146 -21.13 9.33 -31.46
N LEU A 147 -20.62 8.59 -30.50
CA LEU A 147 -19.60 7.56 -30.66
C LEU A 147 -20.22 6.20 -30.42
N THR A 148 -20.17 5.34 -31.44
CA THR A 148 -20.62 3.94 -31.35
C THR A 148 -19.40 3.03 -31.23
N PRO A 149 -19.28 2.23 -30.15
CA PRO A 149 -18.15 1.34 -29.96
C PRO A 149 -18.06 0.26 -31.05
N LYS A 150 -16.85 0.06 -31.61
CA LYS A 150 -16.58 -1.01 -32.59
C LYS A 150 -16.14 -2.32 -31.92
N ASN A 151 -15.69 -2.26 -30.69
CA ASN A 151 -15.21 -3.41 -29.91
C ASN A 151 -15.73 -3.39 -28.48
N THR A 152 -15.66 -4.54 -27.83
CA THR A 152 -16.09 -4.70 -26.42
C THR A 152 -15.23 -3.96 -25.45
N GLU A 153 -13.97 -3.66 -25.78
CA GLU A 153 -13.01 -2.98 -24.93
C GLU A 153 -13.11 -1.45 -25.02
N ARG A 154 -13.97 -0.93 -25.93
CA ARG A 154 -14.16 0.52 -26.15
C ARG A 154 -12.87 1.27 -26.46
N THR A 155 -12.01 0.67 -27.25
CA THR A 155 -10.76 1.30 -27.70
C THR A 155 -10.87 1.92 -29.09
N SER A 156 -11.95 1.67 -29.83
CA SER A 156 -12.20 2.23 -31.16
C SER A 156 -13.69 2.48 -31.38
N PHE A 157 -14.01 3.57 -32.11
CA PHE A 157 -15.38 4.06 -32.27
C PHE A 157 -15.66 4.49 -33.71
N THR A 158 -16.97 4.46 -34.08
CA THR A 158 -17.49 5.21 -35.22
C THR A 158 -18.07 6.51 -34.67
N ALA A 159 -17.74 7.64 -35.27
CA ALA A 159 -18.22 8.95 -34.86
C ALA A 159 -19.31 9.45 -35.85
N GLU A 160 -20.39 10.02 -35.33
CA GLU A 160 -21.47 10.69 -36.09
C GLU A 160 -21.69 12.07 -35.50
N ARG A 161 -21.66 13.11 -36.33
CA ARG A 161 -21.86 14.52 -35.91
C ARG A 161 -23.23 15.05 -36.26
N SER A 162 -23.78 15.92 -35.39
CA SER A 162 -25.03 16.61 -35.59
C SER A 162 -25.05 17.97 -34.87
N HIS A 163 -25.99 18.85 -35.23
CA HIS A 163 -26.22 20.16 -34.58
C HIS A 163 -24.97 21.05 -34.50
N SER A 164 -24.20 21.11 -35.59
CA SER A 164 -23.03 22.00 -35.66
C SER A 164 -23.39 23.43 -35.30
N GLY A 165 -22.58 24.11 -34.51
CA GLY A 165 -22.78 25.43 -34.01
C GLY A 165 -23.56 25.54 -32.68
N ALA A 166 -24.07 24.39 -32.12
CA ALA A 166 -24.71 24.39 -30.83
C ALA A 166 -23.69 24.19 -29.68
N ILE A 167 -23.88 24.92 -28.59
CA ILE A 167 -23.19 24.65 -27.30
C ILE A 167 -24.08 23.68 -26.52
N VAL A 168 -23.54 22.48 -26.20
CA VAL A 168 -24.28 21.40 -25.57
C VAL A 168 -23.84 21.22 -24.13
N SER A 169 -24.68 21.56 -23.16
CA SER A 169 -24.32 21.64 -21.74
C SER A 169 -24.52 20.32 -20.98
N SER A 170 -25.53 19.51 -21.31
CA SER A 170 -25.76 18.20 -20.66
C SER A 170 -26.68 17.29 -21.45
N PHE A 171 -26.67 15.99 -21.07
CA PHE A 171 -27.54 14.96 -21.63
C PHE A 171 -28.24 14.20 -20.50
N VAL A 172 -29.45 13.70 -20.78
CA VAL A 172 -30.19 12.76 -19.93
C VAL A 172 -30.99 11.82 -20.82
N GLU A 173 -30.98 10.51 -20.55
CA GLU A 173 -31.87 9.56 -21.23
C GLU A 173 -33.05 9.22 -20.34
N LYS A 174 -34.28 9.58 -20.76
CA LYS A 174 -35.52 9.30 -20.05
C LYS A 174 -36.77 9.49 -20.93
N PRO A 175 -37.66 8.51 -21.11
CA PRO A 175 -37.42 7.10 -20.87
C PRO A 175 -36.39 6.52 -21.86
N LYS A 176 -36.07 5.24 -21.71
CA LYS A 176 -35.10 4.56 -22.59
C LYS A 176 -35.33 4.83 -24.07
N GLY A 177 -34.28 5.26 -24.75
CA GLY A 177 -34.32 5.62 -26.18
C GLY A 177 -34.76 7.06 -26.46
N HIS A 178 -35.00 7.89 -25.44
CA HIS A 178 -35.25 9.33 -25.58
C HIS A 178 -34.16 10.11 -24.86
N ILE A 179 -33.27 10.72 -25.63
CA ILE A 179 -32.11 11.45 -25.12
C ILE A 179 -32.45 12.94 -25.14
N TRP A 180 -32.51 13.51 -23.96
CA TRP A 180 -32.72 14.95 -23.75
C TRP A 180 -31.39 15.66 -23.75
N ILE A 181 -31.30 16.74 -24.46
CA ILE A 181 -30.07 17.44 -24.73
C ILE A 181 -30.29 18.91 -24.47
N SER A 182 -29.61 19.44 -23.47
CA SER A 182 -29.65 20.86 -23.18
C SER A 182 -28.61 21.60 -24.00
N THR A 183 -29.04 22.72 -24.56
CA THR A 183 -28.19 23.61 -25.34
C THR A 183 -28.32 25.04 -24.86
N TYR A 184 -27.41 25.89 -25.25
CA TYR A 184 -27.52 27.34 -24.98
C TYR A 184 -28.58 28.03 -25.82
N THR A 185 -29.23 27.30 -26.73
CA THR A 185 -30.32 27.81 -27.55
C THR A 185 -31.68 27.18 -27.23
N GLY A 186 -31.74 26.23 -26.32
CA GLY A 186 -32.97 25.53 -25.92
C GLY A 186 -32.76 24.06 -25.65
N LEU A 187 -33.84 23.32 -25.42
CA LEU A 187 -33.86 21.89 -25.13
C LEU A 187 -34.27 21.13 -26.39
N VAL A 188 -33.47 20.15 -26.73
CA VAL A 188 -33.70 19.26 -27.87
C VAL A 188 -33.81 17.82 -27.37
N MET A 189 -34.67 17.02 -27.99
CA MET A 189 -34.81 15.60 -27.68
C MET A 189 -34.51 14.77 -28.93
N TYR A 190 -33.70 13.74 -28.78
CA TYR A 190 -33.42 12.72 -29.78
C TYR A 190 -34.14 11.43 -29.44
N ASN A 191 -34.96 10.92 -30.37
CA ASN A 191 -35.59 9.62 -30.23
C ASN A 191 -34.76 8.58 -31.03
N SER A 192 -34.05 7.69 -30.31
CA SER A 192 -33.12 6.74 -30.91
C SER A 192 -33.82 5.67 -31.77
N ARG A 193 -35.07 5.36 -31.46
CA ARG A 193 -35.86 4.36 -32.21
C ARG A 193 -36.39 4.92 -33.53
N LYS A 194 -36.86 6.17 -33.51
CA LYS A 194 -37.40 6.87 -34.71
C LYS A 194 -36.27 7.60 -35.46
N GLN A 195 -35.09 7.76 -34.85
CA GLN A 195 -34.01 8.58 -35.38
C GLN A 195 -34.45 10.02 -35.73
N THR A 196 -35.29 10.61 -34.89
CA THR A 196 -35.84 11.94 -35.08
C THR A 196 -35.43 12.88 -33.97
N TRP A 197 -35.25 14.15 -34.34
CA TRP A 197 -34.98 15.27 -33.47
C TRP A 197 -36.23 16.10 -33.27
N THR A 198 -36.48 16.55 -32.04
CA THR A 198 -37.61 17.39 -31.66
C THR A 198 -37.14 18.55 -30.78
N ASP A 199 -37.43 19.81 -31.19
CA ASP A 199 -37.23 20.99 -30.35
C ASP A 199 -38.34 21.02 -29.29
N ILE A 200 -38.00 21.12 -28.01
CA ILE A 200 -38.91 21.04 -26.87
C ILE A 200 -39.24 22.44 -26.33
N THR A 201 -38.22 23.28 -26.14
CA THR A 201 -38.39 24.64 -25.65
C THR A 201 -38.24 25.66 -26.78
N PRO A 202 -38.79 26.86 -26.62
CA PRO A 202 -38.54 27.97 -27.56
C PRO A 202 -37.01 28.20 -27.72
N LYS A 203 -36.62 28.55 -28.95
CA LYS A 203 -35.24 28.95 -29.23
C LYS A 203 -34.93 30.25 -28.48
N ASN A 204 -33.72 30.36 -27.92
CA ASN A 204 -33.13 31.46 -27.13
C ASN A 204 -33.20 31.33 -25.60
N GLN A 205 -33.42 30.15 -25.06
CA GLN A 205 -33.24 29.86 -23.64
C GLN A 205 -31.90 29.13 -23.41
N THR A 206 -30.97 29.78 -22.74
CA THR A 206 -29.67 29.18 -22.41
C THR A 206 -29.83 28.24 -21.21
N ILE A 207 -29.87 26.96 -21.50
CA ILE A 207 -30.00 25.91 -20.48
C ILE A 207 -28.60 25.44 -20.02
N THR A 208 -28.36 25.51 -18.73
CA THR A 208 -27.04 25.22 -18.12
C THR A 208 -26.88 23.78 -17.74
N GLN A 209 -27.95 23.14 -17.25
CA GLN A 209 -27.92 21.71 -16.90
C GLN A 209 -29.32 21.09 -16.90
N LEU A 210 -29.41 19.81 -17.31
CA LEU A 210 -30.52 18.88 -17.09
C LEU A 210 -30.17 17.96 -15.92
N HIS A 211 -31.19 17.59 -15.14
CA HIS A 211 -31.04 16.67 -14.02
C HIS A 211 -32.22 15.72 -13.91
N ASP A 212 -31.95 14.43 -13.69
CA ASP A 212 -32.96 13.41 -13.44
C ASP A 212 -32.94 13.04 -11.95
N THR A 213 -34.01 13.32 -11.25
CA THR A 213 -34.18 12.96 -9.82
C THR A 213 -34.70 11.53 -9.59
N GLY A 214 -34.98 10.78 -10.67
CA GLY A 214 -35.60 9.48 -10.60
C GLY A 214 -37.15 9.51 -10.57
N GLU A 215 -37.80 10.68 -10.51
CA GLU A 215 -39.27 10.79 -10.60
C GLU A 215 -39.77 10.39 -11.98
N ASP A 216 -40.85 9.60 -12.05
CA ASP A 216 -41.41 9.18 -13.33
C ASP A 216 -41.86 10.35 -14.19
N ASN A 217 -41.48 10.31 -15.46
CA ASN A 217 -41.87 11.33 -16.47
C ASN A 217 -41.55 12.78 -16.11
N THR A 218 -40.54 12.97 -15.26
CA THR A 218 -40.13 14.29 -14.79
C THR A 218 -38.62 14.47 -14.94
N LEU A 219 -38.18 15.64 -15.36
CA LEU A 219 -36.82 16.15 -15.37
C LEU A 219 -36.78 17.56 -14.83
N TYR A 220 -35.61 17.97 -14.34
CA TYR A 220 -35.39 19.36 -13.94
C TYR A 220 -34.30 19.98 -14.80
N TYR A 221 -34.41 21.28 -15.04
CA TYR A 221 -33.35 22.02 -15.71
C TYR A 221 -33.16 23.40 -15.16
N SER A 222 -31.93 23.86 -15.23
CA SER A 222 -31.53 25.21 -14.85
C SER A 222 -31.19 26.04 -16.08
N SER A 223 -31.27 27.35 -15.94
CA SER A 223 -31.00 28.27 -17.03
C SER A 223 -30.16 29.47 -16.60
N TRP A 224 -29.49 30.08 -17.55
CA TRP A 224 -28.66 31.26 -17.34
C TRP A 224 -29.45 32.52 -16.99
N ASP A 225 -30.76 32.51 -17.26
CA ASP A 225 -31.71 33.55 -16.90
C ASP A 225 -32.20 33.47 -15.43
N ASN A 226 -31.42 32.84 -14.58
CA ASN A 226 -31.61 32.68 -13.13
C ASN A 226 -32.77 31.75 -12.74
N ALA A 227 -33.33 30.98 -13.64
CA ALA A 227 -34.55 30.23 -13.37
C ALA A 227 -34.29 28.70 -13.24
N LEU A 228 -35.11 28.07 -12.40
CA LEU A 228 -35.25 26.63 -12.25
C LEU A 228 -36.58 26.20 -12.83
N TYR A 229 -36.54 25.14 -13.62
CA TYR A 229 -37.73 24.63 -14.32
C TYR A 229 -37.91 23.14 -14.05
N GLU A 230 -39.16 22.71 -14.04
CA GLU A 230 -39.59 21.31 -14.06
C GLU A 230 -40.14 20.99 -15.45
N LEU A 231 -39.73 19.88 -16.03
CA LEU A 231 -40.17 19.37 -17.31
C LEU A 231 -40.95 18.09 -17.08
N THR A 232 -42.23 18.06 -17.45
CA THR A 232 -43.11 16.92 -17.23
C THR A 232 -43.82 16.49 -18.52
N TRP A 233 -44.08 15.19 -18.66
CA TRP A 233 -44.87 14.65 -19.76
C TRP A 233 -45.80 13.52 -19.26
N SER A 234 -46.92 13.27 -19.99
CA SER A 234 -47.88 12.25 -19.57
C SER A 234 -47.64 10.90 -20.28
N GLN A 235 -47.71 10.87 -21.61
CA GLN A 235 -47.55 9.65 -22.42
C GLN A 235 -46.46 9.75 -23.47
N GLN A 236 -46.25 10.88 -24.06
CA GLN A 236 -45.31 11.13 -25.14
C GLN A 236 -44.28 12.16 -24.69
N PRO A 237 -42.98 11.78 -24.57
CA PRO A 237 -41.94 12.74 -24.22
C PRO A 237 -41.85 13.93 -25.16
N GLU A 238 -42.19 13.74 -26.43
CA GLU A 238 -42.24 14.82 -27.45
C GLU A 238 -43.23 15.94 -27.11
N GLN A 239 -44.19 15.70 -26.21
CA GLN A 239 -45.20 16.66 -25.76
C GLN A 239 -44.94 17.17 -24.33
N ALA A 240 -43.70 17.14 -23.87
CA ALA A 240 -43.34 17.62 -22.55
C ALA A 240 -43.69 19.09 -22.34
N ARG A 241 -44.06 19.42 -21.11
CA ARG A 241 -44.44 20.78 -20.70
C ARG A 241 -43.41 21.25 -19.66
N THR A 242 -43.07 22.52 -19.77
CA THR A 242 -42.17 23.21 -18.88
C THR A 242 -42.97 23.98 -17.83
N ILE A 243 -42.63 23.82 -16.58
CA ILE A 243 -43.18 24.54 -15.44
C ILE A 243 -42.04 25.35 -14.82
N HIS A 244 -42.21 26.65 -14.71
CA HIS A 244 -41.28 27.52 -14.00
C HIS A 244 -41.47 27.32 -12.49
N LEU A 245 -40.41 26.96 -11.78
CA LEU A 245 -40.46 26.69 -10.34
C LEU A 245 -40.07 27.93 -9.53
N HIS A 246 -38.89 28.49 -9.80
CA HIS A 246 -38.34 29.56 -8.99
C HIS A 246 -37.27 30.39 -9.74
N ASN A 247 -37.08 31.64 -9.31
CA ASN A 247 -35.98 32.49 -9.75
C ASN A 247 -34.93 32.65 -8.65
N SER A 248 -33.66 32.52 -9.00
CA SER A 248 -32.52 32.90 -8.17
C SER A 248 -32.13 34.35 -8.47
N ASN A 249 -31.31 34.98 -7.62
CA ASN A 249 -30.78 36.32 -7.94
C ASN A 249 -29.62 36.27 -8.95
N THR A 250 -28.98 35.14 -9.07
CA THR A 250 -27.86 34.90 -9.98
C THR A 250 -28.10 33.64 -10.81
N PRO A 251 -27.42 33.49 -11.97
CA PRO A 251 -27.54 32.29 -12.80
C PRO A 251 -27.37 31.00 -12.05
N ILE A 252 -28.23 30.02 -12.34
CA ILE A 252 -28.14 28.68 -11.80
C ILE A 252 -27.32 27.87 -12.80
N TYR A 253 -26.15 27.43 -12.34
CA TYR A 253 -25.18 26.75 -13.21
C TYR A 253 -25.19 25.24 -13.05
N ARG A 254 -25.43 24.74 -11.83
CA ARG A 254 -25.48 23.29 -11.52
C ARG A 254 -26.68 22.96 -10.66
N ILE A 255 -27.25 21.80 -10.91
CA ILE A 255 -28.32 21.21 -10.09
C ILE A 255 -28.00 19.75 -9.81
N GLU A 256 -28.27 19.31 -8.58
CA GLU A 256 -28.04 17.95 -8.12
C GLU A 256 -29.06 17.61 -7.01
N GLY A 257 -29.40 16.34 -6.78
CA GLY A 257 -30.18 15.92 -5.64
C GLY A 257 -31.46 15.18 -5.99
N GLU A 258 -32.36 15.09 -5.03
CA GLU A 258 -33.62 14.35 -5.11
C GLU A 258 -34.82 15.26 -5.34
N ALA A 259 -35.93 14.70 -5.79
CA ALA A 259 -37.13 15.43 -6.16
C ALA A 259 -37.64 16.43 -5.13
N ASN A 260 -37.55 16.09 -3.84
CA ASN A 260 -38.05 16.96 -2.76
C ASN A 260 -37.05 18.09 -2.43
N LYS A 261 -35.74 17.87 -2.68
CA LYS A 261 -34.68 18.86 -2.36
C LYS A 261 -33.59 18.86 -3.41
N LEU A 262 -33.54 19.89 -4.20
CA LEU A 262 -32.51 20.11 -5.21
C LEU A 262 -31.42 21.05 -4.66
N LEU A 263 -30.19 20.63 -4.79
CA LEU A 263 -29.02 21.48 -4.59
C LEU A 263 -28.81 22.34 -5.82
N ILE A 264 -28.55 23.58 -5.60
CA ILE A 264 -28.41 24.60 -6.65
C ILE A 264 -27.07 25.27 -6.51
N GLY A 265 -26.17 25.04 -7.46
CA GLY A 265 -24.93 25.80 -7.60
C GLY A 265 -25.13 27.05 -8.40
N THR A 266 -24.83 28.17 -7.81
CA THR A 266 -25.06 29.47 -8.42
C THR A 266 -23.76 30.11 -8.91
N TRP A 267 -23.91 31.06 -9.84
CA TRP A 267 -22.80 31.86 -10.34
C TRP A 267 -22.66 33.15 -9.53
N GLY A 268 -22.15 33.01 -8.27
CA GLY A 268 -21.84 34.16 -7.40
C GLY A 268 -22.64 34.26 -6.10
N GLU A 269 -23.53 33.31 -5.79
CA GLU A 269 -24.23 33.26 -4.50
C GLU A 269 -24.04 31.90 -3.80
N GLY A 270 -23.00 31.16 -4.17
CA GLY A 270 -22.63 29.86 -3.54
C GLY A 270 -23.63 28.75 -3.85
N ILE A 271 -23.81 27.87 -2.87
CA ILE A 271 -24.71 26.71 -2.98
C ILE A 271 -25.99 26.92 -2.18
N LYS A 272 -27.11 26.58 -2.79
CA LYS A 272 -28.45 26.72 -2.21
C LYS A 272 -29.23 25.43 -2.32
N VAL A 273 -30.31 25.33 -1.60
CA VAL A 273 -31.29 24.25 -1.64
C VAL A 273 -32.63 24.81 -2.11
N TYR A 274 -33.23 24.20 -3.14
CA TYR A 274 -34.63 24.34 -3.46
C TYR A 274 -35.40 23.22 -2.74
N ASP A 275 -36.36 23.66 -1.90
CA ASP A 275 -37.25 22.72 -1.19
C ASP A 275 -38.62 22.75 -1.90
N LYS A 276 -38.99 21.63 -2.51
CA LYS A 276 -40.23 21.51 -3.32
C LYS A 276 -41.49 21.61 -2.45
N GLU A 277 -41.43 21.10 -1.21
CA GLU A 277 -42.60 21.15 -0.31
C GLU A 277 -42.90 22.59 0.19
N GLN A 278 -41.83 23.37 0.35
CA GLN A 278 -41.91 24.75 0.83
C GLN A 278 -41.87 25.77 -0.30
N GLU A 279 -41.66 25.33 -1.52
CA GLU A 279 -41.54 26.16 -2.74
C GLU A 279 -40.58 27.35 -2.55
N ARG A 280 -39.44 27.12 -1.90
CA ARG A 280 -38.48 28.18 -1.60
C ARG A 280 -37.04 27.76 -1.84
N ILE A 281 -36.19 28.75 -2.12
CA ILE A 281 -34.72 28.59 -2.16
C ILE A 281 -34.12 29.23 -0.92
N TYR A 282 -33.15 28.49 -0.29
CA TYR A 282 -32.37 29.01 0.83
C TYR A 282 -30.92 28.54 0.73
N PRO A 283 -29.94 29.22 1.31
CA PRO A 283 -28.57 28.75 1.35
C PRO A 283 -28.45 27.38 2.01
N LEU A 284 -27.56 26.54 1.53
CA LEU A 284 -27.26 25.25 2.21
C LEU A 284 -26.69 25.57 3.59
N PRO A 285 -27.28 25.10 4.69
CA PRO A 285 -26.85 25.43 6.03
C PRO A 285 -25.37 25.09 6.26
N GLY A 286 -24.60 25.95 6.93
CA GLY A 286 -23.18 25.78 7.19
C GLY A 286 -22.26 26.15 6.01
N THR A 287 -22.81 26.66 4.91
CA THR A 287 -22.04 27.10 3.74
C THR A 287 -22.08 28.62 3.52
N GLU A 288 -22.44 29.40 4.53
CA GLU A 288 -22.63 30.85 4.44
C GLU A 288 -21.38 31.61 3.96
N HIS A 289 -20.18 31.08 4.27
CA HIS A 289 -18.91 31.64 3.79
C HIS A 289 -18.68 31.44 2.27
N LEU A 290 -19.45 30.55 1.63
CA LEU A 290 -19.44 30.37 0.19
C LEU A 290 -20.42 31.31 -0.55
N GLY A 291 -21.12 32.20 0.16
CA GLY A 291 -22.19 33.06 -0.37
C GLY A 291 -21.77 33.99 -1.49
N THR A 292 -20.49 34.12 -1.82
CA THR A 292 -20.00 34.89 -2.98
C THR A 292 -19.22 34.06 -3.96
N THR A 293 -19.33 32.73 -3.88
CA THR A 293 -18.51 31.80 -4.64
C THR A 293 -19.25 31.29 -5.88
N PHE A 294 -18.53 31.15 -6.99
CA PHE A 294 -19.03 30.49 -8.20
C PHE A 294 -18.93 28.99 -8.04
N ILE A 295 -20.02 28.25 -8.17
CA ILE A 295 -20.07 26.79 -8.03
C ILE A 295 -20.12 26.17 -9.42
N ASN A 296 -19.03 25.47 -9.78
CA ASN A 296 -18.88 24.83 -11.09
C ASN A 296 -19.33 23.38 -11.11
N ALA A 297 -19.17 22.66 -9.98
CA ALA A 297 -19.49 21.26 -9.88
C ALA A 297 -20.19 20.95 -8.56
N ILE A 298 -21.20 20.10 -8.61
CA ILE A 298 -21.83 19.49 -7.45
C ILE A 298 -21.90 18.01 -7.76
N TYR A 299 -21.55 17.18 -6.79
CA TYR A 299 -21.62 15.73 -6.91
C TYR A 299 -22.05 15.12 -5.58
N LYS A 300 -23.06 14.27 -5.60
CA LYS A 300 -23.48 13.49 -4.43
C LYS A 300 -22.83 12.11 -4.52
N ASP A 301 -21.94 11.80 -3.55
CA ASP A 301 -21.25 10.53 -3.54
C ASP A 301 -22.14 9.37 -3.04
N SER A 302 -21.65 8.15 -3.18
CA SER A 302 -22.35 6.93 -2.78
C SER A 302 -22.66 6.85 -1.28
N LEU A 303 -22.07 7.74 -0.47
CA LEU A 303 -22.24 7.86 0.97
C LEU A 303 -23.12 9.06 1.37
N ASP A 304 -23.82 9.65 0.39
CA ASP A 304 -24.66 10.85 0.56
C ASP A 304 -23.90 12.13 0.94
N ASN A 305 -22.56 12.16 0.85
CA ASN A 305 -21.84 13.43 0.98
C ASN A 305 -21.97 14.25 -0.29
N ILE A 306 -22.00 15.57 -0.12
CA ILE A 306 -22.06 16.51 -1.22
C ILE A 306 -20.68 17.10 -1.43
N TRP A 307 -20.14 16.86 -2.63
CA TRP A 307 -18.89 17.47 -3.07
C TRP A 307 -19.19 18.71 -3.87
N ILE A 308 -18.53 19.80 -3.52
CA ILE A 308 -18.78 21.11 -4.10
C ILE A 308 -17.49 21.64 -4.69
N GLY A 309 -17.45 21.72 -6.00
CA GLY A 309 -16.34 22.30 -6.75
C GLY A 309 -16.56 23.76 -7.04
N SER A 310 -15.62 24.61 -6.66
CA SER A 310 -15.71 26.05 -6.87
C SER A 310 -14.75 26.55 -7.94
N TYR A 311 -15.01 27.72 -8.46
CA TYR A 311 -14.10 28.47 -9.31
C TYR A 311 -13.18 29.33 -8.43
N GLY A 312 -11.94 28.89 -8.22
CA GLY A 312 -10.89 29.65 -7.53
C GLY A 312 -10.85 29.52 -6.01
N LYS A 313 -11.73 28.71 -5.37
CA LYS A 313 -11.71 28.46 -3.94
C LYS A 313 -11.55 26.98 -3.57
N GLY A 314 -11.16 26.14 -4.52
CA GLY A 314 -10.91 24.72 -4.29
C GLY A 314 -12.17 23.86 -4.16
N LEU A 315 -12.00 22.73 -3.48
CA LEU A 315 -12.97 21.66 -3.34
C LEU A 315 -13.51 21.62 -1.90
N TYR A 316 -14.82 21.46 -1.77
CA TYR A 316 -15.46 21.28 -0.47
C TYR A 316 -16.19 19.95 -0.43
N LYS A 317 -16.09 19.27 0.71
CA LYS A 317 -16.90 18.10 1.02
C LYS A 317 -17.84 18.44 2.16
N TYR A 318 -19.13 18.36 1.88
CA TYR A 318 -20.20 18.58 2.84
C TYR A 318 -20.77 17.23 3.24
N SER A 319 -20.58 16.86 4.51
CA SER A 319 -21.12 15.61 5.02
C SER A 319 -22.57 15.78 5.45
N SER A 320 -23.46 14.97 4.87
CA SER A 320 -24.90 14.96 5.22
C SER A 320 -25.17 14.14 6.48
N SER A 321 -24.24 13.27 6.88
CA SER A 321 -24.42 12.44 8.06
C SER A 321 -24.32 13.29 9.32
N ASP A 322 -25.44 13.34 10.05
CA ASP A 322 -25.51 13.85 11.40
C ASP A 322 -24.77 12.89 12.34
N ARG A 323 -23.45 13.07 12.47
CA ARG A 323 -22.58 12.20 13.28
C ARG A 323 -22.76 12.42 14.78
N GLY A 324 -23.80 13.10 15.18
CA GLY A 324 -24.09 13.38 16.57
C GLY A 324 -23.13 14.39 17.22
N ILE A 325 -22.25 15.02 16.41
CA ILE A 325 -21.33 16.03 16.91
C ILE A 325 -21.75 17.39 16.37
N SER A 326 -22.16 18.25 17.24
CA SER A 326 -22.52 19.61 16.90
C SER A 326 -21.63 20.60 17.63
N GLN A 327 -21.17 21.60 16.91
CA GLN A 327 -20.59 22.78 17.52
C GLN A 327 -21.73 23.64 18.04
N LEU A 328 -22.02 23.55 19.33
CA LEU A 328 -23.14 24.32 19.88
C LEU A 328 -22.85 25.80 19.91
N LEU A 329 -21.59 26.17 20.00
CA LEU A 329 -21.13 27.55 20.04
C LEU A 329 -19.71 27.66 19.52
N SER A 330 -19.53 28.34 18.41
CA SER A 330 -18.33 29.17 18.35
C SER A 330 -18.60 30.31 19.34
N ILE A 331 -18.02 30.22 20.54
CA ILE A 331 -18.03 31.30 21.49
C ILE A 331 -17.23 32.45 20.83
N ARG A 332 -17.85 33.13 19.90
CA ARG A 332 -17.25 34.25 19.14
C ARG A 332 -16.84 35.43 20.01
N LYS A 333 -17.13 35.36 21.31
CA LYS A 333 -16.85 36.45 22.28
C LYS A 333 -15.80 36.10 23.32
N THR A 334 -15.56 34.82 23.61
CA THR A 334 -14.55 34.43 24.60
C THR A 334 -13.38 33.80 23.90
N HIS A 335 -12.26 34.48 23.82
CA HIS A 335 -10.99 33.86 23.38
C HIS A 335 -10.30 33.11 24.54
N SER A 336 -11.05 32.71 25.56
CA SER A 336 -10.51 32.14 26.78
C SER A 336 -10.89 30.68 26.95
N PRO A 337 -9.94 29.81 27.36
CA PRO A 337 -10.14 28.38 27.57
C PRO A 337 -11.31 28.06 28.51
N ILE A 338 -12.14 27.08 28.18
CA ILE A 338 -13.24 26.59 29.02
C ILE A 338 -12.69 25.55 29.99
N THR A 339 -12.59 25.93 31.26
CA THR A 339 -11.96 25.13 32.31
C THR A 339 -12.95 24.28 33.10
N SER A 340 -14.21 24.64 33.11
CA SER A 340 -15.25 23.92 33.83
C SER A 340 -16.63 24.10 33.21
N ILE A 341 -17.42 23.05 33.27
CA ILE A 341 -18.79 22.98 32.77
C ILE A 341 -19.67 22.42 33.86
N ALA A 342 -20.86 23.00 34.06
CA ALA A 342 -21.86 22.48 34.97
C ALA A 342 -23.27 22.72 34.45
N LEU A 343 -24.21 21.83 34.77
CA LEU A 343 -25.61 21.98 34.38
C LEU A 343 -26.40 22.56 35.55
N LEU A 344 -26.97 23.76 35.42
CA LEU A 344 -27.79 24.39 36.39
C LEU A 344 -29.25 24.54 35.89
N GLN A 345 -30.12 23.65 36.31
CA GLN A 345 -31.49 23.50 35.79
C GLN A 345 -31.44 23.25 34.24
N ASP A 346 -31.96 24.17 33.43
CA ASP A 346 -31.92 24.04 31.95
C ASP A 346 -30.84 24.92 31.29
N LYS A 347 -29.87 25.40 32.10
CA LYS A 347 -28.76 26.25 31.62
C LYS A 347 -27.42 25.61 31.85
N ILE A 348 -26.56 25.67 30.87
CA ILE A 348 -25.17 25.27 30.97
C ILE A 348 -24.38 26.44 31.53
N LEU A 349 -23.66 26.22 32.62
CA LEU A 349 -22.78 27.17 33.21
C LEU A 349 -21.34 26.85 32.78
N LEU A 350 -20.67 27.84 32.20
CA LEU A 350 -19.32 27.74 31.67
C LEU A 350 -18.36 28.61 32.46
N GLY A 351 -17.32 28.03 33.02
CA GLY A 351 -16.21 28.74 33.63
C GLY A 351 -15.05 28.85 32.64
N THR A 352 -14.46 30.05 32.54
CA THR A 352 -13.37 30.34 31.62
C THR A 352 -12.10 30.80 32.32
N LEU A 353 -10.98 30.64 31.64
CA LEU A 353 -9.69 31.14 32.14
C LEU A 353 -9.37 32.50 31.50
N GLY A 354 -10.00 33.60 32.04
CA GLY A 354 -9.74 34.95 31.60
C GLY A 354 -10.97 35.84 31.35
N ASP A 355 -12.12 35.24 31.01
CA ASP A 355 -13.35 35.98 30.71
C ASP A 355 -14.48 35.77 31.73
N GLY A 356 -14.17 35.10 32.87
CA GLY A 356 -15.14 34.86 33.92
C GLY A 356 -16.11 33.72 33.61
N MET A 357 -17.40 33.91 33.86
CA MET A 357 -18.40 32.85 33.79
C MET A 357 -19.60 33.26 32.94
N TYR A 358 -20.00 32.32 32.10
CA TYR A 358 -21.14 32.47 31.18
C TYR A 358 -22.21 31.43 31.46
N HIS A 359 -23.45 31.73 31.17
CA HIS A 359 -24.47 30.70 31.05
C HIS A 359 -25.02 30.66 29.64
N PHE A 360 -25.23 29.46 29.18
CA PHE A 360 -25.88 29.15 27.92
C PHE A 360 -27.25 28.55 28.19
N ASP A 361 -28.29 29.17 27.63
CA ASP A 361 -29.64 28.67 27.71
C ASP A 361 -29.92 27.78 26.49
N MET A 362 -30.10 26.49 26.74
CA MET A 362 -30.30 25.47 25.70
C MET A 362 -31.62 25.68 24.92
N ARG A 363 -32.65 26.33 25.55
CA ARG A 363 -33.93 26.54 24.88
C ARG A 363 -33.91 27.72 23.92
N THR A 364 -33.18 28.75 24.24
CA THR A 364 -33.12 29.99 23.41
C THR A 364 -31.86 30.06 22.54
N SER A 365 -30.95 29.13 22.72
CA SER A 365 -29.63 29.12 22.09
C SER A 365 -28.88 30.43 22.26
N THR A 366 -29.05 31.05 23.42
CA THR A 366 -28.45 32.36 23.74
C THR A 366 -27.40 32.23 24.83
N GLU A 367 -26.32 32.94 24.63
CA GLU A 367 -25.24 33.09 25.61
C GLU A 367 -25.41 34.43 26.37
N LYS A 368 -25.25 34.39 27.68
CA LYS A 368 -25.26 35.56 28.52
C LYS A 368 -24.13 35.52 29.54
N GLU A 369 -23.38 36.58 29.67
CA GLU A 369 -22.40 36.76 30.73
C GLU A 369 -23.09 36.67 32.10
N ASN A 370 -22.60 35.79 32.97
CA ASN A 370 -23.19 35.56 34.29
C ASN A 370 -22.39 36.20 35.40
N TYR A 371 -21.07 36.19 35.29
CA TYR A 371 -20.18 36.80 36.28
C TYR A 371 -18.88 37.25 35.62
N LYS A 372 -18.50 38.50 35.90
CA LYS A 372 -17.20 39.05 35.56
C LYS A 372 -16.72 39.92 36.73
N SER A 373 -15.48 39.74 37.13
CA SER A 373 -14.89 40.58 38.16
C SER A 373 -14.65 41.99 37.63
N LYS A 374 -14.66 42.98 38.55
CA LYS A 374 -14.24 44.34 38.22
C LYS A 374 -12.78 44.46 37.88
N ASP A 375 -11.99 43.50 38.28
CA ASP A 375 -10.54 43.40 38.01
C ASP A 375 -10.30 42.32 36.94
N LYS A 376 -9.91 42.75 35.73
CA LYS A 376 -9.68 41.86 34.58
C LYS A 376 -8.64 40.75 34.83
N PHE A 377 -7.74 40.90 35.78
CA PHE A 377 -6.76 39.89 36.14
C PHE A 377 -7.33 38.76 37.03
N LYS A 378 -8.59 38.88 37.47
CA LYS A 378 -9.24 37.96 38.40
C LYS A 378 -10.40 37.18 37.80
N ASP A 379 -10.53 37.13 36.49
CA ASP A 379 -11.63 36.43 35.80
C ASP A 379 -11.28 34.98 35.46
N HIS A 380 -10.53 34.30 36.30
CA HIS A 380 -10.08 32.93 36.10
C HIS A 380 -10.91 31.93 36.92
N ILE A 381 -11.86 31.28 36.28
CA ILE A 381 -12.65 30.22 36.92
C ILE A 381 -11.92 28.88 36.70
N LEU A 382 -11.64 28.16 37.79
CA LEU A 382 -10.91 26.89 37.75
C LEU A 382 -11.82 25.68 37.84
N SER A 383 -12.89 25.77 38.62
CA SER A 383 -13.80 24.67 38.86
C SER A 383 -15.19 25.14 39.25
N ILE A 384 -16.21 24.33 38.90
CA ILE A 384 -17.59 24.54 39.36
C ILE A 384 -18.07 23.23 39.99
N GLY A 385 -18.57 23.32 41.22
CA GLY A 385 -19.17 22.21 41.94
C GLY A 385 -20.60 22.53 42.28
N GLN A 386 -21.51 21.56 42.15
CA GLN A 386 -22.92 21.81 42.47
C GLN A 386 -23.60 20.61 43.09
N ASN A 387 -24.64 20.88 43.82
CA ASN A 387 -25.67 19.92 44.19
C ASN A 387 -27.06 20.60 44.09
N LYS A 388 -28.11 19.92 44.57
CA LYS A 388 -29.49 20.44 44.50
C LYS A 388 -29.70 21.75 45.25
N ASP A 389 -28.85 22.09 46.22
CA ASP A 389 -29.04 23.22 47.11
C ASP A 389 -28.11 24.40 46.85
N ILE A 390 -26.90 24.14 46.34
CA ILE A 390 -25.86 25.15 46.24
C ILE A 390 -25.00 24.93 44.97
N THR A 391 -24.56 26.01 44.35
CA THR A 391 -23.53 26.05 43.37
C THR A 391 -22.29 26.78 43.93
N LEU A 392 -21.14 26.15 43.76
CA LEU A 392 -19.83 26.64 44.22
C LEU A 392 -18.94 26.90 43.01
N VAL A 393 -18.16 27.93 42.99
CA VAL A 393 -17.25 28.29 41.93
C VAL A 393 -15.88 28.59 42.54
N GLY A 394 -14.90 27.81 42.08
CA GLY A 394 -13.50 28.01 42.45
C GLY A 394 -12.85 29.03 41.52
N HIS A 395 -12.39 30.08 42.06
CA HIS A 395 -11.83 31.22 41.37
C HIS A 395 -10.35 31.42 41.69
N ASP A 396 -9.51 31.73 40.70
CA ASP A 396 -8.10 32.02 40.89
C ASP A 396 -7.98 33.50 41.31
N GLY A 397 -7.72 33.76 42.63
CA GLY A 397 -7.50 35.08 43.20
C GLY A 397 -8.64 35.64 44.06
N ILE A 398 -9.93 35.30 43.84
CA ILE A 398 -11.02 35.66 44.73
C ILE A 398 -11.27 34.54 45.78
N GLY A 399 -10.93 33.29 45.40
CA GLY A 399 -11.15 32.13 46.21
C GLY A 399 -12.49 31.46 45.87
N LEU A 400 -13.46 31.47 46.79
CA LEU A 400 -14.72 30.75 46.60
C LEU A 400 -15.90 31.71 46.38
N LEU A 401 -16.59 31.49 45.24
CA LEU A 401 -17.92 32.06 45.03
C LEU A 401 -18.98 30.99 45.29
N TYR A 402 -20.12 31.42 45.87
CA TYR A 402 -21.21 30.48 46.06
C TYR A 402 -22.58 31.13 45.86
N SER A 403 -23.55 30.30 45.46
CA SER A 403 -24.94 30.69 45.33
C SER A 403 -25.86 29.54 45.80
N PHE A 404 -26.75 29.80 46.74
CA PHE A 404 -27.81 28.86 47.09
C PHE A 404 -28.95 28.95 46.11
N GLN A 405 -29.39 27.78 45.57
CA GLN A 405 -30.49 27.72 44.62
C GLN A 405 -31.80 28.28 45.22
N ASN A 406 -32.49 29.06 44.45
CA ASN A 406 -33.76 29.65 44.84
C ASN A 406 -34.80 29.36 43.74
N ASN A 407 -35.85 28.60 44.08
CA ASN A 407 -36.86 28.18 43.12
C ASN A 407 -37.66 29.33 42.48
N ASN A 408 -37.51 30.58 42.97
CA ASN A 408 -38.32 31.74 42.56
C ASN A 408 -37.56 32.85 41.84
N SER A 409 -36.26 32.78 41.67
CA SER A 409 -35.50 33.86 41.01
C SER A 409 -34.85 33.43 39.70
N GLN A 410 -35.05 34.22 38.64
CA GLN A 410 -34.42 33.99 37.29
C GLN A 410 -32.93 34.39 37.26
N GLU A 411 -32.43 35.09 38.28
CA GLU A 411 -31.03 35.56 38.34
C GLU A 411 -30.28 34.88 39.49
N ILE A 412 -29.09 34.39 39.23
CA ILE A 412 -28.19 33.76 40.19
C ILE A 412 -27.45 34.86 40.94
N GLN A 413 -27.61 34.91 42.27
CA GLN A 413 -26.89 35.87 43.12
C GLN A 413 -25.64 35.22 43.69
N TRP A 414 -24.50 35.71 43.27
CA TRP A 414 -23.21 35.20 43.75
C TRP A 414 -22.77 35.94 45.04
N LYS A 415 -22.26 35.17 45.98
CA LYS A 415 -21.62 35.65 47.23
C LYS A 415 -20.18 35.21 47.25
N GLU A 416 -19.30 36.08 47.69
CA GLU A 416 -17.88 35.77 47.89
C GLU A 416 -17.65 35.28 49.32
N PHE A 417 -16.83 34.23 49.42
CA PHE A 417 -16.38 33.73 50.74
C PHE A 417 -14.92 34.17 50.95
N THR A 418 -14.71 35.20 51.76
CA THR A 418 -13.43 35.91 51.95
C THR A 418 -12.68 35.52 53.21
N ALA A 419 -13.12 34.47 53.93
CA ALA A 419 -12.60 34.15 55.25
C ALA A 419 -11.10 33.73 55.36
N SER A 420 -10.48 33.34 54.20
CA SER A 420 -9.07 32.96 54.22
C SER A 420 -8.44 33.09 52.82
N THR A 421 -7.21 33.59 52.78
CA THR A 421 -6.34 33.55 51.58
C THR A 421 -5.91 32.12 51.17
N GLU A 422 -6.12 31.14 52.06
CA GLU A 422 -5.78 29.72 51.75
C GLU A 422 -6.75 29.07 50.77
N LEU A 423 -7.97 29.62 50.61
CA LEU A 423 -8.99 29.15 49.72
C LEU A 423 -8.83 29.68 48.27
N GLU A 424 -7.66 30.12 47.90
CA GLU A 424 -7.33 30.52 46.55
C GLU A 424 -7.07 29.30 45.67
N LYS A 425 -7.36 29.43 44.35
CA LYS A 425 -7.02 28.41 43.31
C LYS A 425 -7.67 27.04 43.52
N ILE A 426 -8.98 27.04 43.75
CA ILE A 426 -9.76 25.83 44.00
C ILE A 426 -9.90 25.02 42.69
N THR A 427 -9.46 23.79 42.74
CA THR A 427 -9.41 22.88 41.58
C THR A 427 -10.57 21.89 41.47
N THR A 428 -11.16 21.52 42.62
CA THR A 428 -12.24 20.52 42.67
C THR A 428 -13.10 20.67 43.92
N PHE A 429 -14.35 20.19 43.82
CA PHE A 429 -15.30 20.13 44.90
C PHE A 429 -15.91 18.74 45.05
N TYR A 430 -16.15 18.30 46.27
CA TYR A 430 -17.04 17.20 46.60
C TYR A 430 -18.00 17.62 47.69
N ILE A 431 -19.31 17.52 47.41
CA ILE A 431 -20.37 17.99 48.33
C ILE A 431 -21.14 16.80 48.83
N LYS A 432 -21.11 16.55 50.16
CA LYS A 432 -21.94 15.52 50.82
C LYS A 432 -22.67 16.17 51.98
N ASP A 433 -24.02 16.09 51.98
CA ASP A 433 -24.90 16.65 52.98
C ASP A 433 -24.67 18.15 53.27
N ASN A 434 -24.08 18.48 54.42
CA ASN A 434 -23.74 19.86 54.81
C ASN A 434 -22.23 20.12 54.79
N LYS A 435 -21.45 19.16 54.31
CA LYS A 435 -20.00 19.31 54.25
C LYS A 435 -19.53 19.37 52.77
N VAL A 436 -18.68 20.32 52.53
CA VAL A 436 -18.02 20.52 51.23
C VAL A 436 -16.54 20.25 51.39
N TRP A 437 -16.03 19.31 50.61
CA TRP A 437 -14.61 19.05 50.47
C TRP A 437 -14.08 19.86 49.31
N ILE A 438 -12.91 20.48 49.49
CA ILE A 438 -12.31 21.37 48.52
C ILE A 438 -10.87 20.92 48.28
N GLY A 439 -10.54 20.71 47.03
CA GLY A 439 -9.16 20.58 46.56
C GLY A 439 -8.62 21.90 46.03
N THR A 440 -7.38 22.23 46.35
CA THR A 440 -6.72 23.43 45.87
C THR A 440 -5.47 23.11 45.06
N LYS A 441 -4.98 24.09 44.32
CA LYS A 441 -3.76 23.96 43.50
C LYS A 441 -2.47 23.99 44.33
N GLN A 442 -2.48 24.63 45.52
CA GLN A 442 -1.27 24.88 46.30
C GLN A 442 -1.42 24.59 47.80
N ASN A 443 -2.65 24.59 48.33
CA ASN A 443 -2.93 24.48 49.73
C ASN A 443 -3.63 23.17 50.13
N GLY A 444 -3.56 22.16 49.24
CA GLY A 444 -4.04 20.78 49.50
C GLY A 444 -5.55 20.66 49.69
N LEU A 445 -5.93 19.83 50.68
CA LEU A 445 -7.31 19.45 50.97
C LEU A 445 -7.89 20.32 52.10
N MET A 446 -9.10 20.80 51.91
CA MET A 446 -9.87 21.55 52.89
C MET A 446 -11.31 21.07 52.98
N SER A 447 -12.03 21.38 54.03
CA SER A 447 -13.48 21.19 54.12
C SER A 447 -14.19 22.39 54.70
N LEU A 448 -15.43 22.62 54.26
CA LEU A 448 -16.32 23.66 54.69
C LEU A 448 -17.63 23.06 55.22
N CYS A 449 -18.27 23.74 56.17
CA CYS A 449 -19.61 23.45 56.67
C CYS A 449 -20.64 24.40 56.08
N LEU A 450 -21.74 23.83 55.53
CA LEU A 450 -22.86 24.60 54.98
C LEU A 450 -23.94 24.82 56.06
N ASP A 451 -24.29 26.06 56.28
CA ASP A 451 -25.51 26.40 57.03
C ASP A 451 -26.66 26.67 56.04
N LYS A 452 -27.43 25.63 55.75
CA LYS A 452 -28.53 25.69 54.79
C LYS A 452 -29.68 26.57 55.24
N LYS A 453 -29.87 26.71 56.58
CA LYS A 453 -30.93 27.55 57.14
C LYS A 453 -30.64 29.03 56.92
N ASN A 454 -29.41 29.46 57.19
CA ASN A 454 -28.98 30.83 57.01
C ASN A 454 -28.37 31.16 55.65
N ARG A 455 -28.31 30.14 54.73
CA ARG A 455 -27.70 30.27 53.39
C ARG A 455 -26.31 30.89 53.47
N GLN A 456 -25.46 30.38 54.36
CA GLN A 456 -24.10 30.83 54.58
C GLN A 456 -23.14 29.63 54.69
N ILE A 457 -21.87 29.90 54.39
CA ILE A 457 -20.78 28.98 54.66
C ILE A 457 -20.22 29.34 56.03
N LYS A 458 -20.08 28.33 56.90
CA LYS A 458 -19.47 28.42 58.19
C LYS A 458 -18.16 27.65 58.16
N ASP A 459 -17.30 27.93 59.07
CA ASP A 459 -16.10 27.17 59.42
C ASP A 459 -15.40 26.43 58.28
N TYR A 460 -14.11 26.58 58.22
CA TYR A 460 -13.31 25.75 57.33
C TYR A 460 -12.24 25.00 58.13
N ILE A 461 -11.85 23.82 57.64
CA ILE A 461 -10.82 22.96 58.21
C ILE A 461 -9.77 22.72 57.14
N HIS A 462 -8.51 22.97 57.44
CA HIS A 462 -7.38 22.63 56.61
C HIS A 462 -6.78 21.30 57.07
N TYR A 463 -6.40 20.44 56.14
CA TYR A 463 -5.79 19.14 56.40
C TYR A 463 -4.31 19.17 56.05
N ASP A 464 -3.45 19.32 57.04
CA ASP A 464 -1.99 19.53 56.90
C ASP A 464 -1.27 18.46 56.12
N TYR A 465 -1.80 17.24 56.11
CA TYR A 465 -1.21 16.15 55.38
C TYR A 465 -1.08 16.40 53.86
N PHE A 466 -2.01 17.13 53.28
CA PHE A 466 -2.00 17.47 51.86
C PHE A 466 -1.48 18.89 51.61
N SER A 467 -0.98 19.54 52.65
CA SER A 467 -0.44 20.90 52.49
C SER A 467 0.64 20.93 51.43
N ARG A 468 0.53 21.87 50.50
CA ARG A 468 1.38 22.03 49.31
C ARG A 468 1.18 21.01 48.19
N ASP A 469 0.21 20.11 48.32
CA ASP A 469 -0.15 19.22 47.22
C ASP A 469 -1.28 19.80 46.34
N ARG A 470 -1.23 19.54 45.05
CA ARG A 470 -2.34 19.90 44.18
C ARG A 470 -3.35 18.77 44.13
N ILE A 471 -4.55 19.03 44.60
CA ILE A 471 -5.65 18.07 44.55
C ILE A 471 -6.41 18.24 43.25
N ASN A 472 -6.56 17.18 42.47
CA ASN A 472 -7.22 17.18 41.15
C ASN A 472 -8.65 16.64 41.21
N ALA A 473 -8.92 15.61 42.04
CA ALA A 473 -10.26 15.06 42.22
C ALA A 473 -10.47 14.50 43.63
N ILE A 474 -11.70 14.57 44.12
CA ILE A 474 -12.14 14.06 45.41
C ILE A 474 -13.39 13.23 45.20
N ILE A 475 -13.36 11.92 45.51
CA ILE A 475 -14.45 11.00 45.24
C ILE A 475 -14.74 10.11 46.46
N PRO A 476 -16.01 9.79 46.75
CA PRO A 476 -16.34 8.88 47.84
C PRO A 476 -15.87 7.45 47.53
N TYR A 477 -15.34 6.78 48.55
CA TYR A 477 -14.93 5.38 48.48
C TYR A 477 -15.81 4.44 49.30
N ARG A 478 -15.82 4.64 50.61
CA ARG A 478 -16.69 3.91 51.56
C ARG A 478 -17.29 4.95 52.52
N ASP A 479 -18.13 4.48 53.46
CA ASP A 479 -18.66 5.37 54.50
C ASP A 479 -17.53 6.13 55.19
N ASN A 480 -17.56 7.46 55.09
CA ASN A 480 -16.56 8.39 55.59
C ASN A 480 -15.11 8.30 55.05
N GLN A 481 -14.92 7.53 53.96
CA GLN A 481 -13.63 7.49 53.27
C GLN A 481 -13.71 8.14 51.89
N LEU A 482 -12.66 8.86 51.50
CA LEU A 482 -12.54 9.54 50.23
C LEU A 482 -11.26 9.11 49.50
N PHE A 483 -11.35 8.92 48.17
CA PHE A 483 -10.19 8.94 47.33
C PHE A 483 -9.79 10.37 47.06
N ILE A 484 -8.51 10.64 47.26
CA ILE A 484 -7.91 11.94 46.98
C ILE A 484 -6.90 11.72 45.83
N ALA A 485 -7.25 12.22 44.66
CA ALA A 485 -6.36 12.23 43.50
C ALA A 485 -5.54 13.52 43.47
N SER A 486 -4.23 13.38 43.42
CA SER A 486 -3.32 14.52 43.53
C SER A 486 -2.15 14.42 42.54
N HIS A 487 -1.30 15.46 42.56
CA HIS A 487 -0.04 15.41 41.80
C HIS A 487 0.96 14.40 42.39
N ASN A 488 0.79 13.97 43.64
CA ASN A 488 1.63 12.98 44.30
C ASN A 488 1.03 11.56 44.30
N GLY A 489 -0.09 11.34 43.59
CA GLY A 489 -0.70 10.02 43.46
C GLY A 489 -2.16 9.96 43.91
N LEU A 490 -2.59 8.75 44.24
CA LEU A 490 -3.92 8.42 44.74
C LEU A 490 -3.84 7.93 46.19
N SER A 491 -4.61 8.55 47.07
CA SER A 491 -4.63 8.25 48.50
C SER A 491 -6.04 8.01 49.00
N ILE A 492 -6.19 7.18 50.04
CA ILE A 492 -7.44 7.03 50.82
C ILE A 492 -7.38 7.95 52.05
N PHE A 493 -8.37 8.82 52.17
CA PHE A 493 -8.50 9.74 53.28
C PHE A 493 -9.72 9.37 54.11
N ASN A 494 -9.54 9.26 55.46
CA ASN A 494 -10.66 9.00 56.40
C ASN A 494 -11.20 10.33 56.93
N ALA A 495 -12.44 10.63 56.57
CA ALA A 495 -13.08 11.88 56.93
C ALA A 495 -13.54 11.94 58.39
N SER A 496 -13.56 10.83 59.17
CA SER A 496 -13.97 10.78 60.58
C SER A 496 -12.85 11.14 61.55
N ASP A 497 -11.60 10.78 61.24
CA ASP A 497 -10.54 10.76 62.24
C ASP A 497 -9.60 11.94 62.20
N GLN A 498 -9.84 12.94 61.38
CA GLN A 498 -8.99 14.12 61.15
C GLN A 498 -7.49 13.84 60.90
N VAL A 499 -7.06 12.62 61.09
CA VAL A 499 -5.66 12.18 60.94
C VAL A 499 -5.62 10.77 60.37
N THR A 500 -4.99 10.64 59.30
CA THR A 500 -4.35 9.50 58.72
C THR A 500 -4.84 9.07 57.35
N LEU A 501 -3.88 9.17 56.47
CA LEU A 501 -3.82 8.29 55.34
C LEU A 501 -3.69 6.88 55.80
N LYS A 502 -4.58 6.06 55.30
CA LYS A 502 -4.44 4.65 55.51
C LYS A 502 -3.40 4.06 54.54
N ASP A 503 -3.43 4.46 53.27
CA ASP A 503 -2.50 3.97 52.28
C ASP A 503 -2.42 4.86 51.04
N LYS A 504 -1.24 5.07 50.47
CA LYS A 504 -1.07 5.49 49.10
C LYS A 504 -1.27 4.32 48.18
N ILE A 505 -2.23 4.45 47.28
CA ILE A 505 -2.54 3.40 46.30
C ILE A 505 -1.66 3.53 45.08
N ILE A 506 -1.44 4.79 44.66
CA ILE A 506 -0.54 5.16 43.56
C ILE A 506 0.42 6.21 44.12
N ASP A 507 1.73 6.01 43.95
CA ASP A 507 2.74 6.92 44.42
C ASP A 507 3.56 7.48 43.25
N GLN A 508 3.93 8.76 43.37
CA GLN A 508 4.81 9.47 42.44
C GLN A 508 4.30 9.60 40.99
N GLU A 509 3.03 9.34 40.75
CA GLU A 509 2.37 9.56 39.46
C GLU A 509 1.22 10.56 39.63
N ILE A 510 1.11 11.54 38.71
CA ILE A 510 0.01 12.50 38.72
C ILE A 510 -1.30 11.81 38.40
N VAL A 511 -2.25 11.83 39.31
CA VAL A 511 -3.62 11.37 39.09
C VAL A 511 -4.51 12.58 38.86
N TYR A 512 -5.13 12.66 37.67
CA TYR A 512 -6.00 13.77 37.28
C TYR A 512 -7.46 13.52 37.59
N SER A 513 -7.92 12.32 37.31
CA SER A 513 -9.34 11.97 37.44
C SER A 513 -9.51 10.53 37.90
N ILE A 514 -10.62 10.27 38.58
CA ILE A 514 -11.05 8.93 38.97
C ILE A 514 -12.55 8.87 38.92
N ILE A 515 -13.11 7.78 38.41
CA ILE A 515 -14.55 7.56 38.37
C ILE A 515 -14.89 6.12 38.72
N GLU A 516 -16.01 5.95 39.49
CA GLU A 516 -16.50 4.62 39.86
C GLU A 516 -17.36 4.02 38.76
N ASP A 517 -16.98 2.85 38.26
CA ASP A 517 -17.78 2.00 37.38
C ASP A 517 -18.48 0.93 38.18
N LYS A 518 -19.76 1.15 38.48
CA LYS A 518 -20.58 0.23 39.28
C LYS A 518 -20.90 -1.05 38.56
N SER A 519 -20.97 -1.03 37.23
CA SER A 519 -21.27 -2.18 36.39
C SER A 519 -20.14 -3.21 36.44
N ASN A 520 -18.90 -2.71 36.29
CA ASN A 520 -17.68 -3.52 36.33
C ASN A 520 -17.08 -3.68 37.72
N LYS A 521 -17.68 -3.04 38.75
CA LYS A 521 -17.19 -3.04 40.13
C LYS A 521 -15.72 -2.59 40.26
N CYS A 522 -15.36 -1.59 39.48
CA CYS A 522 -14.00 -1.08 39.41
C CYS A 522 -13.98 0.47 39.43
N TRP A 523 -12.79 1.02 39.54
CA TRP A 523 -12.54 2.45 39.35
C TRP A 523 -11.61 2.63 38.15
N TRP A 524 -11.95 3.57 37.29
CA TRP A 524 -11.08 4.02 36.23
C TRP A 524 -10.29 5.25 36.69
N ILE A 525 -8.99 5.26 36.43
CA ILE A 525 -8.09 6.28 36.96
C ILE A 525 -7.31 6.86 35.79
N GLY A 526 -7.47 8.16 35.55
CA GLY A 526 -6.72 8.91 34.55
C GLY A 526 -5.45 9.50 35.14
N THR A 527 -4.30 9.14 34.60
CA THR A 527 -2.98 9.62 35.06
C THR A 527 -2.31 10.52 34.04
N SER A 528 -1.08 10.95 34.32
CA SER A 528 -0.27 11.73 33.37
C SER A 528 0.14 10.95 32.14
N ASN A 529 0.15 9.62 32.19
CA ASN A 529 0.70 8.78 31.16
C ASN A 529 -0.28 7.72 30.65
N ASN A 530 -1.16 7.21 31.51
CA ASN A 530 -1.97 6.03 31.24
C ASN A 530 -3.39 6.13 31.82
N LEU A 531 -4.27 5.28 31.29
CA LEU A 531 -5.52 4.90 31.93
C LEU A 531 -5.27 3.64 32.76
N LEU A 532 -5.60 3.71 34.05
CA LEU A 532 -5.47 2.59 34.95
C LEU A 532 -6.87 2.08 35.37
N LYS A 533 -6.94 0.80 35.66
CA LYS A 533 -8.12 0.13 36.24
C LYS A 533 -7.78 -0.33 37.64
N MET A 534 -8.64 -0.02 38.62
CA MET A 534 -8.51 -0.44 39.99
C MET A 534 -9.68 -1.34 40.39
N GLU A 535 -9.38 -2.49 40.90
CA GLU A 535 -10.38 -3.49 41.35
C GLU A 535 -10.15 -3.92 42.80
N VAL A 536 -11.21 -4.38 43.46
CA VAL A 536 -11.09 -4.97 44.80
C VAL A 536 -10.89 -6.48 44.65
N SER A 537 -9.72 -6.98 45.04
CA SER A 537 -9.42 -8.39 45.08
C SER A 537 -8.92 -8.77 46.47
N ASN A 538 -9.57 -9.74 47.14
CA ASN A 538 -9.21 -10.22 48.48
C ASN A 538 -9.07 -9.09 49.52
N ASP A 539 -10.03 -8.16 49.56
CA ASP A 539 -10.04 -6.97 50.40
C ASP A 539 -8.87 -5.99 50.17
N SER A 540 -8.09 -6.18 49.16
CA SER A 540 -7.05 -5.27 48.70
C SER A 540 -7.41 -4.58 47.40
N LEU A 541 -6.94 -3.32 47.23
CA LEU A 541 -7.08 -2.59 45.98
C LEU A 541 -5.90 -2.95 45.05
N GLN A 542 -6.23 -3.52 43.91
CA GLN A 542 -5.24 -3.84 42.87
C GLN A 542 -5.39 -2.87 41.70
N VAL A 543 -4.28 -2.29 41.28
CA VAL A 543 -4.20 -1.35 40.17
C VAL A 543 -3.46 -2.02 39.00
N SER A 544 -4.05 -1.94 37.80
CA SER A 544 -3.47 -2.46 36.56
C SER A 544 -3.68 -1.47 35.42
N THR A 545 -2.91 -1.62 34.35
CA THR A 545 -3.17 -0.86 33.10
C THR A 545 -4.53 -1.28 32.55
N ALA A 546 -5.36 -0.32 32.17
CA ALA A 546 -6.74 -0.57 31.77
C ALA A 546 -6.88 -1.47 30.55
N PHE A 547 -6.07 -1.23 29.52
CA PHE A 547 -6.14 -1.94 28.23
C PHE A 547 -4.75 -2.36 27.75
N PRO A 548 -4.16 -3.40 28.31
CA PRO A 548 -2.76 -3.79 28.01
C PRO A 548 -2.57 -4.25 26.56
N THR A 549 -3.61 -4.76 25.92
CA THR A 549 -3.58 -5.23 24.52
C THR A 549 -3.90 -4.16 23.48
N TYR A 550 -4.39 -3.00 23.94
CA TYR A 550 -4.80 -1.91 23.06
C TYR A 550 -3.79 -0.74 23.18
N PRO A 551 -3.08 -0.39 22.11
CA PRO A 551 -2.10 0.69 22.15
C PRO A 551 -2.80 2.05 22.22
N LEU A 552 -3.04 2.54 23.43
CA LEU A 552 -3.45 3.93 23.63
C LEU A 552 -2.28 4.86 23.34
N PRO A 553 -2.51 6.04 22.76
CA PRO A 553 -1.47 7.05 22.64
C PRO A 553 -1.02 7.50 24.04
N GLN A 554 0.26 7.83 24.18
CA GLN A 554 0.77 8.38 25.43
C GLN A 554 0.25 9.80 25.63
N GLY A 555 -0.22 10.11 26.82
CA GLY A 555 -0.69 11.44 27.17
C GLY A 555 -1.51 11.48 28.44
N ALA A 556 -1.71 12.68 28.97
CA ALA A 556 -2.44 12.92 30.21
C ALA A 556 -3.95 12.71 30.00
N ILE A 557 -4.57 11.92 30.87
CA ILE A 557 -6.01 11.67 30.89
C ILE A 557 -6.64 12.51 31.99
N LYS A 558 -7.09 13.73 31.62
CA LYS A 558 -7.55 14.71 32.59
C LYS A 558 -9.00 14.56 33.00
N SER A 559 -9.83 13.97 32.16
CA SER A 559 -11.26 13.81 32.40
C SER A 559 -11.75 12.42 32.03
N LEU A 560 -12.62 11.88 32.84
CA LEU A 560 -13.30 10.60 32.68
C LEU A 560 -14.79 10.80 32.91
N LEU A 561 -15.62 10.21 32.04
CA LEU A 561 -17.07 10.24 32.15
C LEU A 561 -17.65 8.85 31.89
N LEU A 562 -18.76 8.54 32.52
CA LEU A 562 -19.60 7.38 32.20
C LEU A 562 -20.93 7.85 31.65
N ASP A 563 -21.32 7.32 30.49
CA ASP A 563 -22.64 7.54 29.93
C ASP A 563 -23.72 6.70 30.64
N ASP A 564 -24.98 6.87 30.28
CA ASP A 564 -26.09 6.12 30.91
C ASP A 564 -26.01 4.61 30.65
N ASN A 565 -25.36 4.20 29.56
CA ASN A 565 -25.07 2.82 29.24
C ASN A 565 -23.80 2.28 29.92
N GLN A 566 -23.19 3.11 30.80
CA GLN A 566 -21.94 2.80 31.51
C GLN A 566 -20.75 2.59 30.56
N ASN A 567 -20.75 3.22 29.37
CA ASN A 567 -19.57 3.29 28.54
C ASN A 567 -18.63 4.36 29.08
N LEU A 568 -17.33 4.07 29.07
CA LEU A 568 -16.32 4.98 29.60
C LEU A 568 -15.80 5.90 28.50
N TRP A 569 -16.02 7.19 28.66
CA TRP A 569 -15.48 8.24 27.81
C TRP A 569 -14.23 8.84 28.45
N PHE A 570 -13.14 8.93 27.69
CA PHE A 570 -11.88 9.48 28.15
C PHE A 570 -11.12 10.20 27.04
N PHE A 571 -10.20 11.07 27.41
CA PHE A 571 -9.56 12.02 26.50
C PHE A 571 -8.05 11.95 26.66
N ILE A 572 -7.34 11.84 25.53
CA ILE A 572 -5.87 11.88 25.49
C ILE A 572 -5.46 12.92 24.44
N GLY A 573 -4.92 14.07 24.92
CA GLY A 573 -4.60 15.20 24.04
C GLY A 573 -5.85 15.76 23.35
N GLU A 574 -5.93 15.61 22.05
CA GLU A 574 -7.02 16.06 21.19
C GLU A 574 -8.03 14.95 20.85
N LYS A 575 -7.71 13.71 21.23
CA LYS A 575 -8.49 12.54 20.85
C LYS A 575 -9.48 12.16 21.92
N ILE A 576 -10.67 11.74 21.48
CA ILE A 576 -11.73 11.21 22.33
C ILE A 576 -11.81 9.71 22.12
N PHE A 577 -11.90 8.99 23.22
CA PHE A 577 -12.07 7.55 23.25
C PHE A 577 -13.33 7.19 24.04
N CYS A 578 -14.01 6.17 23.58
CA CYS A 578 -15.11 5.56 24.30
C CYS A 578 -14.89 4.05 24.43
N TYR A 579 -14.84 3.54 25.64
CA TYR A 579 -14.87 2.11 25.90
C TYR A 579 -16.33 1.67 26.02
N ILE A 580 -16.80 0.92 25.03
CA ILE A 580 -18.17 0.37 25.00
C ILE A 580 -18.20 -0.88 25.87
N ASN A 581 -18.89 -0.76 27.00
CA ASN A 581 -18.89 -1.80 28.02
C ASN A 581 -19.58 -3.09 27.54
N SER A 582 -20.69 -2.99 26.83
CA SER A 582 -21.44 -4.13 26.30
C SER A 582 -20.64 -4.96 25.29
N GLU A 583 -19.73 -4.32 24.56
CA GLU A 583 -18.95 -4.92 23.48
C GLU A 583 -17.48 -5.14 23.86
N GLN A 584 -17.07 -4.71 25.06
CA GLN A 584 -15.69 -4.83 25.57
C GLN A 584 -14.63 -4.23 24.60
N ARG A 585 -14.99 -3.17 23.89
CA ARG A 585 -14.13 -2.55 22.86
C ARG A 585 -13.95 -1.05 23.08
N ILE A 586 -12.83 -0.55 22.61
CA ILE A 586 -12.55 0.89 22.56
C ILE A 586 -12.94 1.43 21.20
N CYS A 587 -13.65 2.53 21.20
CA CYS A 587 -14.06 3.32 20.06
C CYS A 587 -13.35 4.67 20.11
N GLU A 588 -12.84 5.14 18.98
CA GLU A 588 -12.30 6.49 18.81
C GLU A 588 -13.26 7.28 17.90
N PRO A 589 -14.27 7.97 18.44
CA PRO A 589 -15.22 8.73 17.65
C PRO A 589 -14.50 9.80 16.83
N ASN A 590 -14.80 9.89 15.51
CA ASN A 590 -14.15 10.88 14.66
C ASN A 590 -14.55 12.31 14.99
N ILE A 591 -13.68 13.00 15.67
CA ILE A 591 -13.83 14.39 16.00
C ILE A 591 -12.69 15.20 15.38
N SER A 592 -12.37 14.91 14.14
CA SER A 592 -11.23 15.49 13.39
C SER A 592 -11.31 17.00 13.12
N TYR A 593 -12.05 17.77 13.94
CA TYR A 593 -12.25 19.20 13.71
C TYR A 593 -11.98 20.12 14.91
N TRP A 594 -11.16 19.65 15.85
CA TRP A 594 -10.91 20.46 17.08
C TRP A 594 -9.83 21.52 16.89
N GLY A 595 -9.15 21.59 15.77
CA GLY A 595 -7.86 22.28 15.75
C GLY A 595 -6.89 21.57 16.70
N ASN A 596 -5.70 22.03 16.87
CA ASN A 596 -4.70 21.48 17.80
C ASN A 596 -4.99 21.89 19.27
N SER A 597 -6.21 21.67 19.79
CA SER A 597 -6.65 22.19 21.09
C SER A 597 -7.00 21.07 22.05
N SER A 598 -6.27 20.94 23.15
CA SER A 598 -6.54 19.94 24.19
C SER A 598 -7.88 20.17 24.89
N ILE A 599 -8.58 19.08 25.21
CA ILE A 599 -9.80 19.10 25.99
C ILE A 599 -9.43 19.39 27.49
N LEU A 600 -10.07 20.41 28.05
CA LEU A 600 -9.81 20.88 29.40
C LEU A 600 -10.87 20.47 30.38
N SER A 601 -12.14 20.39 29.93
CA SER A 601 -13.27 20.03 30.75
C SER A 601 -14.27 19.21 29.97
N ALA A 602 -14.98 18.32 30.64
CA ALA A 602 -16.05 17.53 30.05
C ALA A 602 -17.15 17.28 31.09
N GLU A 603 -18.41 17.31 30.65
CA GLU A 603 -19.58 17.12 31.51
C GLU A 603 -20.67 16.39 30.73
N LYS A 604 -21.40 15.51 31.44
CA LYS A 604 -22.54 14.78 30.88
C LYS A 604 -23.83 15.53 31.18
N ILE A 605 -24.68 15.66 30.18
CA ILE A 605 -26.02 16.27 30.36
C ILE A 605 -27.08 15.40 29.71
N THR A 606 -28.28 15.40 30.28
CA THR A 606 -29.48 14.82 29.69
C THR A 606 -30.45 15.93 29.29
N TYR A 607 -30.79 16.05 28.05
CA TYR A 607 -31.73 17.06 27.54
C TYR A 607 -32.77 16.41 26.62
N GLU A 608 -34.07 16.67 26.81
CA GLU A 608 -35.17 16.06 26.05
C GLU A 608 -35.09 14.53 25.95
N ASN A 609 -34.73 13.86 27.01
CA ASN A 609 -34.53 12.40 27.08
C ASN A 609 -33.40 11.86 26.21
N LYS A 610 -32.50 12.71 25.74
CA LYS A 610 -31.28 12.33 25.03
C LYS A 610 -30.06 12.69 25.85
N GLU A 611 -29.07 11.84 25.76
CA GLU A 611 -27.82 12.02 26.44
C GLU A 611 -26.79 12.72 25.54
N TYR A 612 -26.17 13.73 26.12
CA TYR A 612 -25.09 14.50 25.46
C TYR A 612 -23.88 14.61 26.37
N ILE A 613 -22.74 14.65 25.75
CA ILE A 613 -21.48 14.97 26.42
C ILE A 613 -20.97 16.30 25.91
N LEU A 614 -20.71 17.23 26.82
CA LEU A 614 -20.17 18.55 26.55
C LEU A 614 -18.66 18.53 26.77
N PHE A 615 -17.94 19.14 25.84
CA PHE A 615 -16.49 19.31 25.95
C PHE A 615 -16.09 20.76 25.79
N GLY A 616 -15.28 21.23 26.71
CA GLY A 616 -14.64 22.56 26.65
C GLY A 616 -13.18 22.43 26.25
N ASN A 617 -12.73 23.18 25.27
CA ASN A 617 -11.33 23.32 24.93
C ASN A 617 -10.84 24.77 25.07
N THR A 618 -9.73 25.13 24.44
CA THR A 618 -9.17 26.49 24.49
C THR A 618 -9.99 27.52 23.70
N GLU A 619 -10.90 27.09 22.79
CA GLU A 619 -11.56 27.98 21.83
C GLU A 619 -13.09 27.85 21.80
N GLN A 620 -13.62 26.69 22.17
CA GLN A 620 -15.04 26.39 21.91
C GLN A 620 -15.62 25.33 22.83
N LEU A 621 -16.96 25.32 22.90
CA LEU A 621 -17.76 24.30 23.56
C LEU A 621 -18.33 23.37 22.46
N MET A 622 -18.12 22.06 22.63
CA MET A 622 -18.64 21.05 21.72
C MET A 622 -19.65 20.15 22.43
N VAL A 623 -20.58 19.63 21.65
CA VAL A 623 -21.63 18.72 22.14
C VAL A 623 -21.58 17.46 21.33
N VAL A 624 -21.56 16.33 21.99
CA VAL A 624 -21.64 15.01 21.38
C VAL A 624 -22.99 14.37 21.79
N ASP A 625 -23.79 14.05 20.80
CA ASP A 625 -24.95 13.16 20.94
C ASP A 625 -24.41 11.73 21.05
N VAL A 626 -24.55 11.13 22.23
CA VAL A 626 -23.94 9.82 22.56
C VAL A 626 -24.46 8.73 21.65
N GLU A 627 -25.79 8.68 21.40
CA GLU A 627 -26.42 7.67 20.57
C GLU A 627 -25.89 7.72 19.13
N LYS A 628 -25.85 8.90 18.53
CA LYS A 628 -25.38 9.09 17.16
C LYS A 628 -23.88 8.89 17.01
N ALA A 629 -23.08 9.30 17.98
CA ALA A 629 -21.64 9.15 17.96
C ALA A 629 -21.18 7.68 18.05
N LEU A 630 -21.97 6.85 18.69
CA LEU A 630 -21.71 5.41 18.85
C LEU A 630 -22.43 4.57 17.78
N HIS A 631 -23.31 5.17 16.97
CA HIS A 631 -24.00 4.45 15.91
C HIS A 631 -23.01 4.04 14.81
N GLN A 632 -22.99 2.74 14.48
CA GLN A 632 -22.07 2.20 13.45
C GLN A 632 -22.65 2.44 12.06
N TYR A 633 -21.99 3.30 11.28
CA TYR A 633 -22.15 3.37 9.84
C TYR A 633 -21.07 2.50 9.19
N ASP A 634 -21.42 1.31 8.71
CA ASP A 634 -20.44 0.35 8.17
C ASP A 634 -20.45 0.35 6.64
N LYS A 635 -20.05 1.45 6.04
CA LYS A 635 -19.85 1.55 4.58
C LYS A 635 -18.38 1.86 4.23
N THR A 636 -17.47 1.20 4.88
CA THR A 636 -16.05 1.40 4.60
C THR A 636 -15.44 0.20 3.87
N LYS A 637 -14.54 0.47 2.93
CA LYS A 637 -13.82 -0.50 2.14
C LYS A 637 -12.32 -0.29 2.32
N LEU A 638 -11.62 -1.35 2.71
CA LEU A 638 -10.17 -1.33 2.81
C LEU A 638 -9.56 -1.63 1.45
N ILE A 639 -8.62 -0.82 1.01
CA ILE A 639 -7.87 -1.02 -0.24
C ILE A 639 -6.37 -0.96 -0.02
N LEU A 640 -5.64 -1.69 -0.88
CA LEU A 640 -4.19 -1.58 -1.00
C LEU A 640 -3.87 -0.43 -1.98
N THR A 641 -3.25 0.63 -1.49
CA THR A 641 -2.94 1.81 -2.30
C THR A 641 -1.56 1.76 -2.94
N ASP A 642 -0.56 1.28 -2.21
CA ASP A 642 0.82 1.24 -2.67
C ASP A 642 1.49 -0.10 -2.37
N LEU A 643 2.27 -0.56 -3.34
CA LEU A 643 3.17 -1.70 -3.21
C LEU A 643 4.60 -1.25 -3.47
N GLU A 644 5.50 -1.51 -2.52
CA GLU A 644 6.92 -1.30 -2.71
C GLU A 644 7.70 -2.61 -2.58
N ILE A 645 8.66 -2.80 -3.45
CA ILE A 645 9.56 -3.95 -3.42
C ILE A 645 10.99 -3.45 -3.41
N ASN A 646 11.78 -3.89 -2.42
CA ASN A 646 13.15 -3.45 -2.22
C ASN A 646 13.30 -1.92 -2.23
N HIS A 647 12.39 -1.20 -1.53
CA HIS A 647 12.31 0.27 -1.43
C HIS A 647 12.01 1.00 -2.76
N GLN A 648 11.50 0.29 -3.75
CA GLN A 648 11.04 0.89 -4.99
C GLN A 648 9.52 0.73 -5.10
N LYS A 649 8.82 1.83 -5.31
CA LYS A 649 7.38 1.83 -5.57
C LYS A 649 7.11 1.19 -6.92
N ILE A 650 6.19 0.23 -6.97
CA ILE A 650 5.85 -0.54 -8.15
C ILE A 650 4.61 0.04 -8.81
N GLN A 651 4.70 0.32 -10.08
CA GLN A 651 3.58 0.76 -10.92
C GLN A 651 3.08 -0.37 -11.81
N VAL A 652 1.90 -0.20 -12.39
CA VAL A 652 1.35 -1.15 -13.37
C VAL A 652 2.28 -1.24 -14.58
N GLY A 653 2.63 -2.46 -14.98
CA GLY A 653 3.55 -2.73 -16.07
C GLY A 653 5.02 -2.79 -15.69
N ASP A 654 5.39 -2.39 -14.47
CA ASP A 654 6.77 -2.49 -14.02
C ASP A 654 7.27 -3.92 -13.98
N THR A 655 8.50 -4.11 -14.44
CA THR A 655 9.14 -5.42 -14.49
C THR A 655 10.28 -5.53 -13.48
N ILE A 656 10.22 -6.56 -12.64
CA ILE A 656 11.33 -6.96 -11.79
C ILE A 656 11.81 -8.34 -12.22
N ASN A 657 13.09 -8.46 -12.55
CA ASN A 657 13.68 -9.72 -13.05
C ASN A 657 12.92 -10.31 -14.23
N ASN A 658 12.58 -9.49 -15.23
CA ASN A 658 11.84 -9.83 -16.44
C ASN A 658 10.41 -10.37 -16.19
N ARG A 659 9.80 -10.06 -15.06
CA ARG A 659 8.41 -10.39 -14.76
C ARG A 659 7.63 -9.13 -14.45
N VAL A 660 6.48 -8.97 -15.08
CA VAL A 660 5.52 -7.92 -14.70
C VAL A 660 4.95 -8.29 -13.34
N ILE A 661 5.11 -7.39 -12.36
CA ILE A 661 4.62 -7.59 -10.99
C ILE A 661 3.15 -7.23 -10.89
N LEU A 662 2.78 -6.04 -11.35
CA LEU A 662 1.42 -5.55 -11.38
C LEU A 662 0.91 -5.52 -12.81
N LYS A 663 -0.10 -6.33 -13.11
CA LYS A 663 -0.82 -6.28 -14.39
C LYS A 663 -1.95 -5.27 -14.37
N GLU A 664 -2.51 -5.05 -13.19
CA GLU A 664 -3.57 -4.10 -12.89
C GLU A 664 -3.20 -3.33 -11.62
N ASN A 665 -3.87 -2.24 -11.34
CA ASN A 665 -3.67 -1.47 -10.11
C ASN A 665 -3.92 -2.33 -8.86
N THR A 666 -3.30 -1.95 -7.77
CA THR A 666 -3.25 -2.71 -6.51
C THR A 666 -4.61 -3.05 -5.93
N GLU A 667 -5.61 -2.20 -6.15
CA GLU A 667 -6.99 -2.40 -5.68
C GLU A 667 -7.76 -3.50 -6.43
N TYR A 668 -7.30 -3.90 -7.63
CA TYR A 668 -7.99 -4.90 -8.49
C TYR A 668 -7.32 -6.27 -8.47
N ILE A 669 -6.13 -6.41 -7.86
CA ILE A 669 -5.38 -7.65 -7.91
C ILE A 669 -5.65 -8.57 -6.71
N PRO A 670 -6.04 -9.83 -6.93
CA PRO A 670 -6.20 -10.80 -5.85
C PRO A 670 -4.89 -11.47 -5.44
N SER A 671 -3.84 -11.37 -6.25
CA SER A 671 -2.56 -12.01 -5.98
C SER A 671 -1.39 -11.30 -6.64
N ILE A 672 -0.23 -11.37 -5.99
CA ILE A 672 1.06 -10.92 -6.53
C ILE A 672 2.05 -12.06 -6.57
N THR A 673 2.88 -12.08 -7.63
CA THR A 673 3.96 -13.08 -7.75
C THR A 673 5.32 -12.37 -7.69
N LEU A 674 6.10 -12.70 -6.68
CA LEU A 674 7.37 -12.09 -6.37
C LEU A 674 8.53 -13.01 -6.74
N SER A 675 9.68 -12.43 -7.04
CA SER A 675 10.93 -13.17 -7.19
C SER A 675 11.51 -13.49 -5.80
N TYR A 676 12.24 -14.57 -5.68
CA TYR A 676 13.03 -14.87 -4.47
C TYR A 676 14.04 -13.76 -4.11
N ALA A 677 14.38 -12.89 -5.05
CA ALA A 677 15.26 -11.74 -4.83
C ALA A 677 14.53 -10.53 -4.21
N SER A 678 13.21 -10.58 -4.11
CA SER A 678 12.38 -9.55 -3.46
C SER A 678 12.45 -9.77 -1.94
N LYS A 679 13.46 -9.17 -1.31
CA LYS A 679 13.75 -9.40 0.11
C LYS A 679 12.92 -8.53 1.05
N TRP A 680 12.38 -7.45 0.56
CA TRP A 680 11.62 -6.48 1.34
C TRP A 680 10.37 -6.07 0.57
N ILE A 681 9.23 -6.14 1.22
CA ILE A 681 7.93 -5.81 0.66
C ILE A 681 7.24 -4.88 1.63
N SER A 682 6.67 -3.80 1.12
CA SER A 682 5.90 -2.84 1.87
C SER A 682 4.55 -2.62 1.22
N LEU A 683 3.49 -2.67 2.02
CA LEU A 683 2.10 -2.57 1.62
C LEU A 683 1.44 -1.43 2.37
N SER A 684 0.93 -0.43 1.65
CA SER A 684 0.19 0.69 2.23
C SER A 684 -1.29 0.49 2.01
N PHE A 685 -2.08 0.62 3.08
CA PHE A 685 -3.52 0.46 3.04
C PHE A 685 -4.21 1.79 3.33
N THR A 686 -5.38 1.96 2.75
CA THR A 686 -6.26 3.10 3.03
C THR A 686 -7.69 2.61 3.16
N GLU A 687 -8.42 3.18 4.09
CA GLU A 687 -9.85 2.96 4.26
C GLU A 687 -10.60 4.01 3.45
N ILE A 688 -11.43 3.57 2.50
CA ILE A 688 -12.29 4.43 1.70
C ILE A 688 -13.71 4.34 2.23
N GLY A 689 -14.38 5.47 2.24
CA GLY A 689 -15.74 5.59 2.71
C GLY A 689 -15.86 6.44 3.96
N GLU A 690 -17.05 6.46 4.54
CA GLU A 690 -17.22 7.09 5.84
C GLU A 690 -16.68 6.18 6.92
N ALA A 691 -15.46 6.46 7.32
CA ALA A 691 -14.85 5.78 8.44
C ALA A 691 -15.61 6.11 9.73
N ASN A 692 -16.19 5.10 10.34
CA ASN A 692 -16.29 5.11 11.79
C ASN A 692 -14.86 4.94 12.30
N TYR A 693 -14.34 5.93 12.99
CA TYR A 693 -12.98 5.95 13.52
C TYR A 693 -12.72 4.92 14.61
N CYS A 694 -13.70 4.05 14.84
CA CYS A 694 -13.58 2.86 15.64
C CYS A 694 -13.02 1.66 14.89
N ASN A 695 -12.81 1.78 13.58
CA ASN A 695 -12.30 0.67 12.80
C ASN A 695 -10.80 0.52 13.03
N LYS A 696 -10.44 -0.42 13.89
CA LYS A 696 -9.08 -0.93 13.94
C LYS A 696 -9.02 -2.23 13.17
N TYR A 697 -7.91 -2.42 12.52
CA TYR A 697 -7.69 -3.59 11.69
C TYR A 697 -6.66 -4.50 12.33
N LEU A 698 -6.91 -5.79 12.19
CA LEU A 698 -5.94 -6.83 12.49
C LEU A 698 -5.51 -7.46 11.18
N TYR A 699 -4.25 -7.84 11.10
CA TYR A 699 -3.74 -8.61 9.98
C TYR A 699 -3.11 -9.90 10.44
N ARG A 700 -3.09 -10.90 9.57
CA ARG A 700 -2.25 -12.08 9.68
C ARG A 700 -1.75 -12.48 8.31
N MET A 701 -0.60 -13.11 8.25
CA MET A 701 -0.08 -13.69 7.02
C MET A 701 0.04 -15.20 7.20
N ILE A 702 -0.95 -15.92 6.68
CA ILE A 702 -0.98 -17.38 6.72
C ILE A 702 0.24 -17.93 5.98
N GLY A 703 0.96 -18.85 6.64
CA GLY A 703 2.24 -19.39 6.16
C GLY A 703 3.47 -18.63 6.63
N PHE A 704 3.31 -17.47 7.31
CA PHE A 704 4.39 -16.71 7.92
C PHE A 704 4.12 -16.43 9.40
N THR A 705 2.97 -15.85 9.71
CA THR A 705 2.53 -15.55 11.08
C THR A 705 1.01 -15.77 11.14
N ASP A 706 0.59 -16.84 11.79
CA ASP A 706 -0.83 -17.21 11.84
C ASP A 706 -1.62 -16.47 12.93
N SER A 707 -0.93 -15.79 13.85
CA SER A 707 -1.55 -14.96 14.88
C SER A 707 -1.95 -13.60 14.34
N TRP A 708 -3.12 -13.12 14.77
CA TRP A 708 -3.60 -11.79 14.45
C TRP A 708 -2.76 -10.72 15.15
N GLN A 709 -2.33 -9.70 14.40
CA GLN A 709 -1.56 -8.56 14.86
C GLN A 709 -2.26 -7.25 14.48
N TYR A 710 -2.04 -6.18 15.23
CA TYR A 710 -2.58 -4.87 14.90
C TYR A 710 -1.97 -4.31 13.62
N LEU A 711 -2.84 -3.80 12.73
CA LEU A 711 -2.45 -3.04 11.54
C LEU A 711 -2.53 -1.55 11.87
N ASP A 712 -1.38 -0.90 11.89
CA ASP A 712 -1.31 0.56 11.94
C ASP A 712 -1.39 1.10 10.51
N MET A 713 -2.50 1.77 10.19
CA MET A 713 -2.75 2.34 8.85
C MET A 713 -1.84 3.54 8.52
N SER A 714 -1.22 4.16 9.53
CA SER A 714 -0.33 5.30 9.33
C SER A 714 1.07 4.89 8.83
N VAL A 715 1.43 3.61 9.01
CA VAL A 715 2.72 3.05 8.65
C VAL A 715 2.53 1.90 7.66
N PRO A 716 3.32 1.84 6.58
CA PRO A 716 3.24 0.71 5.64
C PRO A 716 3.54 -0.63 6.33
N LEU A 717 2.72 -1.63 6.06
CA LEU A 717 2.92 -2.99 6.53
C LEU A 717 4.09 -3.65 5.79
N THR A 718 5.17 -3.99 6.51
CA THR A 718 6.40 -4.47 5.89
C THR A 718 6.72 -5.90 6.25
N PHE A 719 7.14 -6.66 5.24
CA PHE A 719 7.66 -8.02 5.41
C PHE A 719 9.05 -8.13 4.82
N SER A 720 9.95 -8.76 5.54
CA SER A 720 11.31 -9.00 5.10
C SER A 720 11.63 -10.48 5.00
N GLN A 721 12.44 -10.86 4.01
CA GLN A 721 13.00 -12.19 3.84
C GLN A 721 11.96 -13.33 3.76
N LEU A 722 10.89 -13.15 2.99
CA LEU A 722 9.94 -14.22 2.74
C LEU A 722 10.59 -15.36 1.97
N ASN A 723 10.46 -16.58 2.49
CA ASN A 723 10.92 -17.78 1.82
C ASN A 723 10.07 -18.09 0.57
N PRO A 724 10.61 -18.84 -0.42
CA PRO A 724 9.79 -19.33 -1.52
C PRO A 724 8.58 -20.14 -1.02
N GLY A 725 7.38 -19.73 -1.43
CA GLY A 725 6.13 -20.33 -0.97
C GLY A 725 4.94 -19.46 -1.32
N THR A 726 3.75 -19.89 -0.92
CA THR A 726 2.50 -19.16 -1.06
C THR A 726 2.04 -18.71 0.32
N TYR A 727 1.80 -17.42 0.44
CA TYR A 727 1.31 -16.77 1.65
C TYR A 727 -0.05 -16.14 1.36
N THR A 728 -0.92 -16.06 2.35
CA THR A 728 -2.18 -15.32 2.24
C THR A 728 -2.20 -14.26 3.33
N LEU A 729 -2.16 -12.99 2.90
CA LEU A 729 -2.35 -11.87 3.79
C LEU A 729 -3.85 -11.64 3.95
N GLU A 730 -4.32 -11.69 5.18
CA GLU A 730 -5.70 -11.44 5.55
C GLU A 730 -5.77 -10.27 6.51
N ILE A 731 -6.76 -9.41 6.31
CA ILE A 731 -7.05 -8.27 7.18
C ILE A 731 -8.52 -8.34 7.60
N MET A 732 -8.79 -8.15 8.88
CA MET A 732 -10.13 -8.09 9.44
C MET A 732 -10.32 -6.84 10.30
N LYS A 733 -11.55 -6.40 10.48
CA LYS A 733 -11.89 -5.37 11.45
C LYS A 733 -11.81 -5.95 12.87
N TYR A 734 -11.23 -5.21 13.79
CA TYR A 734 -11.03 -5.67 15.18
C TYR A 734 -12.34 -6.00 15.93
N ASN A 735 -13.46 -5.46 15.48
CA ASN A 735 -14.75 -5.51 16.18
C ASN A 735 -15.64 -6.69 15.77
N GLU A 736 -15.22 -7.53 14.86
CA GLU A 736 -16.04 -8.63 14.40
C GLU A 736 -15.90 -9.82 15.36
N GLU A 737 -17.02 -10.37 15.77
CA GLU A 737 -17.09 -11.59 16.56
C GLU A 737 -16.21 -12.67 15.93
N SER A 738 -15.47 -13.38 16.77
CA SER A 738 -14.56 -14.45 16.38
C SER A 738 -15.25 -15.46 15.45
N GLY A 739 -15.05 -15.32 14.14
CA GLY A 739 -15.62 -16.21 13.13
C GLY A 739 -16.04 -15.55 11.82
N THR A 740 -15.93 -14.26 11.68
CA THR A 740 -16.29 -13.53 10.47
C THR A 740 -15.18 -13.60 9.42
N LYS A 741 -15.60 -13.49 8.15
CA LYS A 741 -14.67 -13.50 7.00
C LYS A 741 -13.75 -12.27 7.04
N PRO A 742 -12.47 -12.40 6.63
CA PRO A 742 -11.61 -11.25 6.49
C PRO A 742 -12.25 -10.23 5.54
N CYS A 743 -12.16 -8.94 5.88
CA CYS A 743 -12.70 -7.86 5.05
C CYS A 743 -11.83 -7.62 3.79
N TRP A 744 -10.58 -8.05 3.84
CA TRP A 744 -9.66 -7.98 2.71
C TRP A 744 -8.68 -9.15 2.76
N SER A 745 -8.33 -9.70 1.56
CA SER A 745 -7.34 -10.77 1.45
C SER A 745 -6.60 -10.72 0.13
N MET A 746 -5.32 -11.09 0.14
CA MET A 746 -4.48 -11.19 -1.05
C MET A 746 -3.49 -12.34 -0.92
N SER A 747 -3.27 -13.08 -2.01
CA SER A 747 -2.25 -14.12 -2.08
C SER A 747 -0.91 -13.54 -2.54
N ILE A 748 0.16 -13.83 -1.79
CA ILE A 748 1.54 -13.45 -2.11
C ILE A 748 2.32 -14.71 -2.42
N ILE A 749 2.73 -14.87 -3.68
CA ILE A 749 3.46 -16.04 -4.16
C ILE A 749 4.92 -15.65 -4.35
N VAL A 750 5.82 -16.24 -3.58
CA VAL A 750 7.27 -16.04 -3.73
C VAL A 750 7.83 -17.20 -4.55
N ALA A 751 8.23 -16.91 -5.79
CA ALA A 751 8.76 -17.92 -6.70
C ALA A 751 10.13 -18.43 -6.21
N PRO A 752 10.38 -19.74 -6.27
CA PRO A 752 11.69 -20.28 -5.92
C PRO A 752 12.76 -19.83 -6.93
N PRO A 753 14.03 -19.73 -6.53
CA PRO A 753 15.13 -19.49 -7.43
C PRO A 753 15.20 -20.60 -8.49
N TRP A 754 15.68 -20.26 -9.72
CA TRP A 754 15.71 -21.18 -10.84
C TRP A 754 16.43 -22.51 -10.53
N TRP A 755 17.43 -22.47 -9.61
CA TRP A 755 18.17 -23.67 -9.18
C TRP A 755 17.41 -24.53 -8.16
N LYS A 756 16.24 -24.10 -7.65
CA LYS A 756 15.33 -24.87 -6.80
C LYS A 756 14.07 -25.32 -7.52
N THR A 757 14.01 -25.14 -8.83
CA THR A 757 12.82 -25.56 -9.60
C THR A 757 12.91 -27.05 -9.95
N PRO A 758 11.78 -27.77 -10.05
CA PRO A 758 11.78 -29.19 -10.48
C PRO A 758 12.48 -29.42 -11.82
N LEU A 759 12.35 -28.47 -12.74
CA LEU A 759 13.02 -28.50 -14.05
C LEU A 759 14.56 -28.47 -13.90
N PHE A 760 15.09 -27.62 -12.99
CA PHE A 760 16.51 -27.54 -12.74
C PHE A 760 17.04 -28.88 -12.17
N TYR A 761 16.34 -29.47 -11.18
CA TYR A 761 16.73 -30.77 -10.64
C TYR A 761 16.67 -31.85 -11.70
N PHE A 762 15.67 -31.86 -12.57
CA PHE A 762 15.59 -32.79 -13.70
C PHE A 762 16.77 -32.63 -14.66
N ILE A 763 17.08 -31.40 -15.07
CA ILE A 763 18.21 -31.12 -15.97
C ILE A 763 19.54 -31.47 -15.29
N SER A 764 19.71 -31.15 -14.02
CA SER A 764 20.92 -31.50 -13.26
C SER A 764 21.11 -33.00 -13.14
N CYS A 765 20.03 -33.73 -12.86
CA CYS A 765 20.04 -35.18 -12.81
C CYS A 765 20.40 -35.78 -14.18
N LEU A 766 19.85 -35.24 -15.26
CA LEU A 766 20.17 -35.66 -16.64
C LEU A 766 21.66 -35.39 -16.96
N ILE A 767 22.20 -34.25 -16.60
CA ILE A 767 23.62 -33.91 -16.79
C ILE A 767 24.51 -34.87 -16.00
N ILE A 768 24.15 -35.20 -14.76
CA ILE A 768 24.89 -36.14 -13.92
C ILE A 768 24.86 -37.54 -14.58
N LEU A 769 23.70 -38.00 -15.02
CA LEU A 769 23.56 -39.28 -15.73
C LEU A 769 24.39 -39.36 -17.03
N LEU A 770 24.38 -38.28 -17.82
CA LEU A 770 25.20 -38.17 -19.02
C LEU A 770 26.69 -38.17 -18.70
N SER A 771 27.07 -37.46 -17.62
CA SER A 771 28.47 -37.43 -17.12
C SER A 771 28.92 -38.82 -16.67
N ILE A 772 28.08 -39.55 -15.95
CA ILE A 772 28.35 -40.94 -15.55
C ILE A 772 28.45 -41.84 -16.78
N ALA A 773 27.54 -41.72 -17.71
CA ALA A 773 27.57 -42.47 -18.98
C ALA A 773 28.86 -42.20 -19.77
N LEU A 774 29.29 -40.91 -19.85
CA LEU A 774 30.54 -40.50 -20.47
C LEU A 774 31.78 -41.13 -19.77
N ILE A 775 31.76 -41.07 -18.43
CA ILE A 775 32.85 -41.71 -17.63
C ILE A 775 32.89 -43.20 -17.88
N ILE A 776 31.75 -43.89 -17.83
CA ILE A 776 31.64 -45.30 -18.14
C ILE A 776 32.13 -45.58 -19.56
N TYR A 777 31.72 -44.80 -20.55
CA TYR A 777 32.19 -44.88 -21.94
C TYR A 777 33.72 -44.74 -22.02
N MET A 778 34.31 -43.74 -21.31
CA MET A 778 35.76 -43.53 -21.30
C MET A 778 36.47 -44.70 -20.64
N ILE A 779 35.93 -45.25 -19.55
CA ILE A 779 36.47 -46.41 -18.88
C ILE A 779 36.45 -47.64 -19.80
N ILE A 780 35.32 -47.93 -20.44
CA ILE A 780 35.15 -49.01 -21.41
C ILE A 780 36.12 -48.82 -22.58
N ARG A 781 36.25 -47.60 -23.08
CA ARG A 781 37.17 -47.25 -24.18
C ARG A 781 38.63 -47.46 -23.75
N HIS A 782 38.96 -47.07 -22.52
CA HIS A 782 40.30 -47.28 -21.95
C HIS A 782 40.62 -48.79 -21.79
N TYR A 783 39.70 -49.59 -21.26
CA TYR A 783 39.85 -51.02 -21.13
C TYR A 783 39.92 -51.73 -22.50
N ARG A 784 39.14 -51.37 -23.47
CA ARG A 784 39.21 -51.83 -24.83
C ARG A 784 40.57 -51.54 -25.48
N ARG A 785 41.09 -50.31 -25.29
CA ARG A 785 42.44 -49.99 -25.78
C ARG A 785 43.52 -50.83 -25.11
N LYS A 786 43.50 -50.99 -23.81
CA LYS A 786 44.44 -51.90 -23.07
C LYS A 786 44.33 -53.36 -23.50
N SER A 787 43.13 -53.84 -23.73
CA SER A 787 42.88 -55.18 -24.22
C SER A 787 43.42 -55.39 -25.62
N ILE A 788 43.23 -54.42 -26.54
CA ILE A 788 43.81 -54.47 -27.89
C ILE A 788 45.34 -54.42 -27.83
N GLN A 789 45.93 -53.55 -26.98
CA GLN A 789 47.38 -53.51 -26.80
C GLN A 789 47.93 -54.83 -26.27
N LYS A 790 47.29 -55.47 -25.27
CA LYS A 790 47.70 -56.79 -24.79
C LYS A 790 47.61 -57.90 -25.85
N ILE A 791 46.59 -57.81 -26.70
CA ILE A 791 46.48 -58.81 -27.80
C ILE A 791 47.59 -58.57 -28.81
N GLN A 792 47.92 -57.34 -29.17
CA GLN A 792 49.02 -56.97 -30.05
C GLN A 792 50.37 -57.39 -29.47
N GLU A 793 50.62 -57.17 -28.16
CA GLU A 793 51.82 -57.63 -27.45
C GLU A 793 51.93 -59.17 -27.48
N MET A 794 50.85 -59.87 -27.26
CA MET A 794 50.84 -61.37 -27.34
C MET A 794 51.07 -61.88 -28.77
N GLU A 795 50.54 -61.19 -29.78
CA GLU A 795 50.82 -61.53 -31.17
C GLU A 795 52.25 -61.27 -31.57
N THR A 796 52.86 -60.16 -31.07
CA THR A 796 54.28 -59.89 -31.32
C THR A 796 55.18 -60.91 -30.61
N LEU A 797 54.92 -61.22 -29.34
CA LEU A 797 55.66 -62.27 -28.61
C LEU A 797 55.56 -63.65 -29.28
N LYS A 798 54.39 -64.00 -29.77
CA LYS A 798 54.23 -65.27 -30.52
C LYS A 798 54.98 -65.30 -31.86
N LYS A 799 55.09 -64.12 -32.53
CA LYS A 799 55.92 -63.99 -33.74
C LYS A 799 57.39 -64.09 -33.46
N GLU A 800 57.88 -63.50 -32.33
CA GLU A 800 59.29 -63.61 -31.90
C GLU A 800 59.64 -65.01 -31.51
N GLU A 801 58.76 -65.71 -30.83
CA GLU A 801 58.97 -67.12 -30.45
C GLU A 801 59.07 -68.04 -31.70
N LEU A 802 58.20 -67.86 -32.68
CA LEU A 802 58.22 -68.58 -33.94
C LEU A 802 59.50 -68.30 -34.78
N LEU A 803 59.98 -67.07 -34.72
CA LEU A 803 61.23 -66.68 -35.40
C LEU A 803 62.44 -67.36 -34.73
N LYS A 804 62.49 -67.33 -33.38
CA LYS A 804 63.57 -68.08 -32.66
C LYS A 804 63.57 -69.59 -32.90
N GLU A 805 62.40 -70.20 -32.96
CA GLU A 805 62.35 -71.62 -33.28
C GLU A 805 62.85 -71.90 -34.66
N LYS A 806 62.51 -71.03 -35.66
CA LYS A 806 63.06 -71.16 -37.01
C LYS A 806 64.58 -70.99 -37.07
N GLU A 807 65.09 -70.02 -36.36
CA GLU A 807 66.55 -69.73 -36.29
C GLU A 807 67.33 -70.91 -35.73
N SER A 808 66.91 -71.38 -34.58
CA SER A 808 67.50 -72.58 -33.94
C SER A 808 67.43 -73.86 -34.80
N PHE A 809 66.35 -74.03 -35.56
CA PHE A 809 66.21 -75.16 -36.53
C PHE A 809 67.25 -75.05 -37.64
N PHE A 810 67.48 -73.86 -38.25
CA PHE A 810 68.46 -73.69 -39.32
C PHE A 810 69.92 -73.86 -38.85
N GLU A 811 70.26 -73.42 -37.62
CA GLU A 811 71.59 -73.62 -37.05
C GLU A 811 71.89 -75.07 -36.78
N SER A 812 70.93 -75.83 -36.28
CA SER A 812 71.07 -77.25 -36.03
C SER A 812 71.22 -77.98 -37.35
N LEU A 813 70.38 -77.67 -38.37
CA LEU A 813 70.46 -78.28 -39.70
C LEU A 813 71.82 -78.03 -40.35
N GLY A 814 72.39 -76.87 -40.24
CA GLY A 814 73.69 -76.49 -40.76
C GLY A 814 74.82 -77.36 -40.19
N HIS A 815 74.84 -77.51 -38.86
CA HIS A 815 75.83 -78.31 -38.18
C HIS A 815 75.72 -79.81 -38.51
N ASP A 816 74.46 -80.33 -38.50
CA ASP A 816 74.20 -81.74 -38.81
C ASP A 816 74.49 -82.24 -40.21
N LEU A 817 74.41 -81.24 -41.22
CA LEU A 817 74.70 -81.49 -42.56
C LEU A 817 76.20 -81.33 -43.00
N ILE A 818 76.88 -80.29 -42.41
CA ILE A 818 78.29 -80.03 -42.71
C ILE A 818 79.24 -81.13 -42.12
N THR A 819 78.90 -81.63 -40.95
CA THR A 819 79.70 -82.72 -40.30
C THR A 819 79.83 -83.97 -41.11
N PRO A 820 78.73 -84.63 -41.59
CA PRO A 820 78.88 -85.80 -42.45
C PRO A 820 79.51 -85.53 -43.76
N LEU A 821 79.32 -84.34 -44.38
CA LEU A 821 79.97 -83.92 -45.64
C LEU A 821 81.46 -83.80 -45.45
N SER A 822 81.91 -83.23 -44.30
CA SER A 822 83.34 -83.13 -43.93
C SER A 822 83.97 -84.53 -43.77
N LEU A 823 83.19 -85.41 -43.11
CA LEU A 823 83.64 -86.86 -42.91
C LEU A 823 83.72 -87.64 -44.19
N ILE A 824 83.00 -87.25 -45.26
CA ILE A 824 83.11 -87.84 -46.60
C ILE A 824 84.27 -87.17 -47.33
N LEU A 825 84.38 -85.80 -47.29
CA LEU A 825 85.34 -85.02 -48.04
C LEU A 825 86.78 -85.30 -47.56
N ALA A 826 87.06 -85.46 -46.30
CA ALA A 826 88.36 -85.66 -45.81
C ALA A 826 88.96 -87.06 -46.24
N PRO A 827 88.26 -88.19 -46.02
CA PRO A 827 88.76 -89.44 -46.50
C PRO A 827 88.81 -89.55 -48.02
N ALA A 828 87.82 -88.94 -48.72
CA ALA A 828 87.84 -88.94 -50.17
C ALA A 828 89.01 -88.15 -50.76
N ASN A 829 89.37 -87.01 -50.16
CA ASN A 829 90.54 -86.24 -50.52
C ASN A 829 91.82 -86.96 -50.20
N ASP A 830 91.92 -87.68 -49.08
CA ASP A 830 93.11 -88.45 -48.72
C ASP A 830 93.30 -89.66 -49.69
N MET A 831 92.25 -90.36 -50.01
CA MET A 831 92.21 -91.35 -51.07
C MET A 831 92.61 -90.87 -52.46
N LEU A 832 92.12 -89.65 -52.80
CA LEU A 832 92.46 -89.04 -54.06
C LEU A 832 93.93 -88.64 -54.13
N ARG A 833 94.58 -88.35 -53.09
CA ARG A 833 96.01 -88.04 -52.97
C ARG A 833 96.89 -89.25 -53.07
N GLU A 834 96.37 -90.34 -52.63
CA GLU A 834 97.13 -91.68 -52.66
C GLU A 834 96.93 -92.43 -53.97
N THR A 835 96.00 -92.10 -54.85
CA THR A 835 95.68 -92.82 -56.11
C THR A 835 96.34 -92.07 -57.30
N LYS A 836 97.05 -92.85 -58.18
CA LYS A 836 97.67 -92.25 -59.41
C LYS A 836 96.62 -91.79 -60.38
N GLU A 837 96.92 -90.69 -61.07
CA GLU A 837 95.96 -89.91 -61.96
C GLU A 837 95.42 -90.81 -63.18
N ASP A 838 96.13 -91.99 -63.55
CA ASP A 838 95.64 -92.80 -64.59
C ASP A 838 94.77 -94.02 -64.16
N ASP A 839 94.45 -94.12 -62.88
CA ASP A 839 93.59 -95.19 -62.38
C ASP A 839 92.03 -94.67 -62.42
N ILE A 840 91.18 -95.63 -62.93
CA ILE A 840 89.70 -95.37 -63.00
C ILE A 840 89.11 -94.98 -61.62
N GLN A 841 89.79 -95.32 -60.59
CA GLN A 841 89.35 -94.91 -59.22
C GLN A 841 89.60 -93.44 -58.95
N TYR A 842 90.58 -92.80 -59.51
CA TYR A 842 90.91 -91.39 -59.42
C TYR A 842 89.79 -90.53 -59.90
N GLU A 843 89.25 -90.87 -61.14
CA GLU A 843 88.15 -90.16 -61.68
C GLU A 843 86.86 -90.27 -60.80
N ARG A 844 86.55 -91.42 -60.31
CA ARG A 844 85.40 -91.59 -59.40
C ARG A 844 85.55 -90.86 -58.07
N LEU A 845 86.76 -90.94 -57.44
CA LEU A 845 87.07 -90.19 -56.27
C LEU A 845 87.03 -88.68 -56.50
N SER A 846 87.53 -88.17 -57.59
CA SER A 846 87.47 -86.77 -58.04
C SER A 846 86.06 -86.27 -58.14
N ILE A 847 85.15 -87.12 -58.72
CA ILE A 847 83.73 -86.73 -58.81
C ILE A 847 83.08 -86.67 -57.43
N ILE A 848 83.39 -87.63 -56.52
CA ILE A 848 82.87 -87.66 -55.14
C ILE A 848 83.39 -86.44 -54.37
N THR A 849 84.65 -86.15 -54.46
CA THR A 849 85.29 -85.00 -53.79
C THR A 849 84.77 -83.63 -54.30
N LYS A 850 84.67 -83.53 -55.60
CA LYS A 850 84.09 -82.30 -56.19
C LYS A 850 82.61 -82.11 -55.84
N ASN A 851 81.83 -83.16 -55.81
CA ASN A 851 80.41 -83.04 -55.48
C ASN A 851 80.20 -82.80 -53.98
N ALA A 852 81.01 -83.48 -53.17
CA ALA A 852 80.97 -83.26 -51.64
C ALA A 852 81.43 -81.81 -51.27
N ALA A 853 82.53 -81.38 -52.00
CA ALA A 853 82.99 -79.97 -51.82
C ALA A 853 81.97 -79.00 -52.24
N PHE A 854 81.30 -79.24 -53.46
CA PHE A 854 80.20 -78.38 -53.96
C PHE A 854 79.00 -78.34 -52.95
N LEU A 855 78.60 -79.48 -52.47
CA LEU A 855 77.55 -79.57 -51.45
C LEU A 855 77.90 -78.79 -50.15
N SER A 856 79.14 -78.96 -49.68
CA SER A 856 79.62 -78.23 -48.49
C SER A 856 79.59 -76.69 -48.68
N ASP A 857 80.10 -76.31 -49.83
CA ASP A 857 80.06 -74.84 -50.25
C ASP A 857 78.63 -74.30 -50.38
N LEU A 858 77.72 -75.09 -51.00
CA LEU A 858 76.32 -74.72 -51.16
C LEU A 858 75.66 -74.58 -49.76
N PHE A 859 75.86 -75.54 -48.84
CA PHE A 859 75.32 -75.45 -47.54
C PHE A 859 75.88 -74.27 -46.75
N SER A 860 77.17 -74.02 -46.80
CA SER A 860 77.84 -72.89 -46.19
C SER A 860 77.24 -71.53 -46.72
N THR A 861 77.02 -71.46 -48.07
CA THR A 861 76.43 -70.25 -48.71
C THR A 861 74.97 -70.06 -48.21
N ILE A 862 74.19 -71.13 -48.09
CA ILE A 862 72.83 -71.08 -47.57
C ILE A 862 72.81 -70.59 -46.08
N LEU A 863 73.73 -71.08 -45.25
CA LEU A 863 73.82 -70.65 -43.86
C LEU A 863 74.26 -69.20 -43.73
N ASP A 864 75.23 -68.79 -44.59
CA ASP A 864 75.67 -67.40 -44.55
C ASP A 864 74.57 -66.49 -45.08
N PHE A 865 73.79 -66.89 -46.13
CA PHE A 865 72.62 -66.12 -46.56
C PHE A 865 71.55 -66.01 -45.46
N LYS A 866 71.26 -67.04 -44.74
CA LYS A 866 70.32 -67.05 -43.62
C LYS A 866 70.83 -66.23 -42.42
N ARG A 867 72.14 -66.27 -42.10
CA ARG A 867 72.67 -65.37 -41.12
C ARG A 867 72.54 -63.88 -41.41
N VAL A 868 72.60 -63.47 -42.69
CA VAL A 868 72.35 -62.11 -43.12
C VAL A 868 70.85 -61.76 -43.04
N GLU A 869 69.97 -62.73 -43.30
CA GLU A 869 68.53 -62.51 -43.27
C GLU A 869 68.02 -62.37 -41.79
N PHE A 870 68.63 -63.06 -40.82
CA PHE A 870 68.14 -63.10 -39.44
C PHE A 870 69.01 -62.30 -38.44
N SER A 871 70.23 -61.86 -38.78
CA SER A 871 71.05 -61.08 -37.93
C SER A 871 70.94 -59.59 -38.29
N GLU A 872 70.64 -58.80 -37.32
CA GLU A 872 70.85 -57.39 -37.47
C GLU A 872 72.32 -57.08 -37.78
N VAL A 873 72.59 -56.77 -38.98
CA VAL A 873 73.92 -56.33 -39.40
C VAL A 873 74.18 -54.98 -38.73
N LYS A 874 74.93 -54.93 -37.68
CA LYS A 874 75.45 -53.70 -37.14
C LYS A 874 76.40 -53.06 -38.13
N ILE A 875 75.87 -52.11 -38.94
CA ILE A 875 76.66 -51.32 -39.85
C ILE A 875 77.69 -50.49 -39.06
N ASN A 876 78.95 -50.79 -39.22
CA ASN A 876 80.05 -50.11 -38.51
C ASN A 876 80.69 -49.04 -39.47
N ASN A 877 79.96 -47.94 -39.66
CA ASN A 877 80.36 -46.86 -40.51
C ASN A 877 81.65 -46.20 -40.01
N ARG A 878 82.65 -46.11 -40.89
CA ARG A 878 83.88 -45.35 -40.69
C ARG A 878 84.00 -44.24 -41.74
N ASN A 879 84.55 -43.15 -41.30
CA ASN A 879 84.76 -42.05 -42.21
C ASN A 879 86.04 -42.32 -43.01
N ILE A 880 85.91 -42.49 -44.31
CA ILE A 880 87.04 -42.88 -45.18
C ILE A 880 87.19 -41.89 -46.33
N GLU A 881 88.40 -41.54 -46.61
CA GLU A 881 88.69 -40.74 -47.77
C GLU A 881 88.69 -41.67 -49.03
N ILE A 882 87.67 -41.61 -49.80
CA ILE A 882 87.37 -42.68 -50.81
C ILE A 882 88.35 -42.61 -51.97
N VAL A 883 88.93 -41.39 -52.36
CA VAL A 883 89.85 -41.24 -53.49
C VAL A 883 91.19 -41.97 -53.17
N SER A 884 91.64 -41.78 -51.90
CA SER A 884 92.85 -42.48 -51.46
C SER A 884 92.58 -43.99 -51.31
N PHE A 885 91.45 -44.37 -50.86
CA PHE A 885 91.05 -45.77 -50.72
C PHE A 885 90.99 -46.48 -52.14
N CYS A 886 90.33 -45.88 -53.11
CA CYS A 886 90.29 -46.41 -54.43
C CYS A 886 91.72 -46.42 -55.13
N ARG A 887 92.56 -45.47 -54.86
CA ARG A 887 93.97 -45.41 -55.31
C ARG A 887 94.75 -46.56 -54.71
N ILE A 888 94.58 -46.90 -53.47
CA ILE A 888 95.22 -48.04 -52.81
C ILE A 888 94.81 -49.35 -53.51
N ILE A 889 93.49 -49.50 -53.75
CA ILE A 889 92.96 -50.72 -54.44
C ILE A 889 93.57 -50.84 -55.86
N VAL A 890 93.49 -49.79 -56.61
CA VAL A 890 94.03 -49.82 -58.02
C VAL A 890 95.57 -50.07 -58.02
N ASN A 891 96.29 -49.48 -57.03
CA ASN A 891 97.72 -49.72 -56.89
C ASN A 891 97.99 -51.22 -56.52
N ALA A 892 97.16 -51.88 -55.71
CA ALA A 892 97.30 -53.29 -55.39
C ALA A 892 97.11 -54.16 -56.62
N PHE A 893 96.30 -53.81 -57.58
CA PHE A 893 96.15 -54.51 -58.85
C PHE A 893 97.15 -54.20 -59.96
N ASN A 894 97.95 -53.11 -59.78
CA ASN A 894 98.99 -52.70 -60.79
C ASN A 894 100.01 -53.83 -61.11
N TYR A 895 100.36 -54.62 -60.07
CA TYR A 895 101.24 -55.75 -60.33
C TYR A 895 100.59 -56.78 -61.22
N LEU A 896 99.35 -57.18 -60.91
CA LEU A 896 98.60 -58.14 -61.72
C LEU A 896 98.31 -57.55 -63.14
N ALA A 897 97.92 -56.31 -63.25
CA ALA A 897 97.72 -55.67 -64.55
C ALA A 897 99.03 -55.64 -65.45
N SER A 898 100.19 -55.33 -64.79
CA SER A 898 101.50 -55.28 -65.47
C SER A 898 101.93 -56.66 -65.92
N SER A 899 101.61 -57.77 -65.08
CA SER A 899 101.91 -59.10 -65.59
C SER A 899 101.10 -59.54 -66.76
N LYS A 900 99.92 -58.97 -66.97
CA LYS A 900 99.04 -59.25 -68.10
C LYS A 900 99.18 -58.18 -69.23
N LYS A 901 100.21 -57.33 -69.18
CA LYS A 901 100.45 -56.29 -70.13
C LYS A 901 99.30 -55.25 -70.29
N ILE A 902 98.60 -55.01 -69.19
CA ILE A 902 97.51 -54.07 -69.12
C ILE A 902 98.02 -52.79 -68.39
N GLN A 903 97.82 -51.63 -68.91
CA GLN A 903 98.14 -50.36 -68.27
C GLN A 903 96.91 -49.95 -67.46
N LEU A 904 97.03 -49.94 -66.15
CA LEU A 904 95.94 -49.50 -65.28
C LEU A 904 96.19 -48.08 -64.81
N SER A 905 95.30 -47.17 -65.10
CA SER A 905 95.42 -45.81 -64.68
C SER A 905 94.20 -45.42 -63.85
N TYR A 906 94.45 -44.65 -62.78
CA TYR A 906 93.39 -44.14 -61.96
C TYR A 906 93.44 -42.58 -61.98
N GLN A 907 92.32 -41.95 -62.31
CA GLN A 907 92.17 -40.55 -62.29
C GLN A 907 90.93 -40.09 -61.60
N ALA A 908 91.09 -39.19 -60.62
CA ALA A 908 90.00 -38.69 -59.86
C ALA A 908 89.82 -37.18 -60.17
N ASN A 909 88.67 -36.77 -60.50
CA ASN A 909 88.31 -35.32 -60.76
C ASN A 909 88.23 -34.42 -59.56
N ILE A 910 88.25 -35.09 -58.41
CA ILE A 910 88.17 -34.37 -57.08
C ILE A 910 89.33 -34.86 -56.23
N PRO A 911 90.04 -33.94 -55.56
CA PRO A 911 91.28 -34.26 -54.84
C PRO A 911 91.05 -35.10 -53.56
N SER A 912 89.88 -34.98 -52.84
CA SER A 912 89.50 -35.66 -51.69
C SER A 912 87.99 -35.71 -51.49
N ILE A 913 87.40 -36.91 -51.11
CA ILE A 913 86.02 -37.03 -50.70
C ILE A 913 86.04 -37.95 -49.52
N HIS A 914 85.39 -37.56 -48.40
CA HIS A 914 85.18 -38.37 -47.22
C HIS A 914 83.75 -38.88 -47.23
N ILE A 915 83.62 -40.19 -47.11
CA ILE A 915 82.29 -40.85 -47.00
C ILE A 915 82.29 -41.76 -45.75
N TRP A 916 81.10 -41.90 -45.16
CA TRP A 916 80.86 -42.85 -44.08
C TRP A 916 80.39 -44.16 -44.67
N ILE A 917 81.25 -45.17 -44.54
CA ILE A 917 80.96 -46.53 -45.20
C ILE A 917 81.48 -47.66 -44.32
N ASP A 918 80.77 -48.69 -44.30
CA ASP A 918 81.22 -49.92 -43.65
C ASP A 918 82.03 -50.72 -44.67
N LEU A 919 83.30 -50.85 -44.37
CA LEU A 919 84.24 -51.55 -45.23
C LEU A 919 84.02 -53.09 -45.30
N SER A 920 83.30 -53.63 -44.33
CA SER A 920 83.02 -55.06 -44.33
C SER A 920 82.00 -55.46 -45.38
N LEU A 921 81.18 -54.53 -45.85
CA LEU A 921 80.15 -54.75 -46.86
C LEU A 921 80.65 -54.65 -48.30
N ILE A 922 81.93 -54.26 -48.53
CA ILE A 922 82.51 -54.09 -49.85
C ILE A 922 82.89 -55.45 -50.48
N HIS A 923 82.96 -56.51 -49.66
CA HIS A 923 83.26 -57.88 -50.14
C HIS A 923 81.98 -58.65 -50.48
N ILE A 924 80.83 -58.10 -50.29
CA ILE A 924 79.53 -58.65 -50.72
C ILE A 924 79.17 -57.99 -52.04
#